data_b354b0c194b3298e8815768cffa2de9f
#
_entry.id   b354b0c194b3298e8815768cffa2de9f
#
_cell.length_a   1.000
_cell.length_b   1.000
_cell.length_c   1.000
_cell.angle_alpha   90.00
_cell.angle_beta   90.00
_cell.angle_gamma   90.00
#
_symmetry.space_group_name_H-M   'P 1'
#
loop_
_entity.id
_entity.type
_entity.pdbx_description
1 polymer ?
#
loop_
_entity_poly.entity_id
_entity_poly.type
_entity_poly.pdbx_seq_one_letter_code
_entity_poly.pdbx_strand_id
1 'polypeptide(L)'
;MKTTSILTFLLVSVIAFLAGCADKKQGYSTEPEINEQVEALLAKMTLEEKVGQMNQYNGFYDATGPAPSEGDAKNKLDHLKKGWVGSVLNVRGAEATRELQRIVVEESRLGIPLIFGLDVIHGHKTLTPIPLAEAASWDLAAIEKSARNAAIEATAVGQNWTFAPMVDISRDARWGRVMEGAGEDPYLGSLIGAARVRGFQGDDLAANNTMAACAKHFAGYGFSESGRDYNTVDVGTSTLYNIILPPFKAVVDADVKTVMNSFNTLNGIPATGNAFLQRDILKGAWGFKGFVISDWGSGQQMIPHGYASDLEQVAEMAANAGSDMDMESYSYVKYLVKLVESGKVKEAVVDDAVRRILTVKYELGLFDDPYKYCSEEREKDLLYHPDHQKDALDIARKSIVLLKNEGHILPLDRNKKVVVIGALAEDKTSPLGSWRIGSDDSTAVSVLEGLDLFGAKYAYAEGAKLVTGPVAFNSELVFNTTDRSGFSKAVALAKSAGTVVMVLGEHGLQTGEGRSRTELGLPGLQQELLENVYAVNKNIVLVLMNGRPLTLTWADEHIPAILETWHLGSQSGNAIAQTLYGANNPSGKLPMSFPRRVGQCPIYYNHLNTGRPGPNTDVFWSHYMDVANTPLYPFGYGLSYSGFDYSGLQVDASDPKAVKVSVTVKNTSDRDGEEVTQLYIRDRFASVARPVKELKGFEKYMLKAGESKTISFILTAKELGFYDNDGRFVVEPGMFDVMVGTSSDKGLTGEFELM
;
A
#
# COMPACT_ATOMS: atom_id res chain seq x y z
N MET A 1 64.26 36.67 -34.20
CA MET A 1 64.51 35.56 -33.25
C MET A 1 63.42 35.55 -32.18
N LYS A 2 62.79 34.40 -31.95
CA LYS A 2 61.68 34.05 -30.99
C LYS A 2 60.29 34.11 -31.61
N THR A 3 59.99 33.11 -32.45
CA THR A 3 58.62 32.63 -32.76
C THR A 3 58.72 31.19 -33.14
N THR A 4 58.99 30.29 -32.14
CA THR A 4 58.95 28.81 -32.32
C THR A 4 58.95 28.13 -30.95
N SER A 5 57.90 28.35 -30.14
CA SER A 5 57.76 27.61 -28.89
C SER A 5 56.31 27.51 -28.35
N ILE A 6 55.27 27.80 -29.16
CA ILE A 6 53.84 27.73 -28.69
C ILE A 6 53.05 26.60 -29.38
N LEU A 7 53.62 26.00 -30.44
CA LEU A 7 52.87 24.94 -31.18
C LEU A 7 53.07 23.50 -30.68
N THR A 8 54.00 23.27 -29.74
CA THR A 8 54.29 21.91 -29.24
C THR A 8 53.55 21.54 -27.95
N PHE A 9 52.96 22.51 -27.27
CA PHE A 9 52.19 22.27 -26.03
C PHE A 9 50.69 22.01 -26.25
N LEU A 10 50.16 22.34 -27.44
CA LEU A 10 48.75 22.09 -27.77
C LEU A 10 48.47 20.70 -28.38
N LEU A 11 49.52 19.98 -28.83
CA LEU A 11 49.32 18.63 -29.41
C LEU A 11 49.38 17.50 -28.41
N VAL A 12 49.93 17.71 -27.21
CA VAL A 12 49.98 16.69 -26.13
C VAL A 12 48.72 16.71 -25.28
N SER A 13 47.99 17.84 -25.22
CA SER A 13 46.72 17.94 -24.47
C SER A 13 45.49 17.38 -25.20
N VAL A 14 45.58 17.20 -26.55
CA VAL A 14 44.45 16.64 -27.33
C VAL A 14 44.51 15.10 -27.41
N ILE A 15 45.70 14.50 -27.22
CA ILE A 15 45.81 13.02 -27.22
C ILE A 15 45.44 12.40 -25.87
N ALA A 16 45.47 13.16 -24.76
CA ALA A 16 45.04 12.68 -23.44
C ALA A 16 43.51 12.75 -23.24
N PHE A 17 42.73 13.35 -24.13
CA PHE A 17 41.26 13.45 -24.07
C PHE A 17 40.54 12.40 -24.94
N LEU A 18 41.26 11.61 -25.76
CA LEU A 18 40.67 10.58 -26.61
C LEU A 18 40.92 9.16 -26.12
N ALA A 19 41.52 8.97 -24.95
CA ALA A 19 41.75 7.65 -24.35
C ALA A 19 40.92 7.38 -23.08
N GLY A 20 39.76 8.03 -22.93
CA GLY A 20 38.95 7.95 -21.69
C GLY A 20 37.47 7.75 -21.87
N CYS A 21 36.95 7.46 -23.07
CA CYS A 21 35.60 7.00 -23.29
C CYS A 21 35.59 5.50 -23.66
N ALA A 22 36.15 4.67 -22.82
CA ALA A 22 35.59 3.32 -22.70
C ALA A 22 34.26 3.55 -21.97
N ASP A 23 33.13 3.28 -22.62
CA ASP A 23 31.84 3.18 -21.97
C ASP A 23 32.00 2.29 -20.72
N LYS A 24 32.11 2.92 -19.56
CA LYS A 24 31.97 2.17 -18.30
C LYS A 24 30.53 1.66 -18.33
N LYS A 25 30.35 0.38 -18.63
CA LYS A 25 29.05 -0.27 -18.49
C LYS A 25 28.52 0.07 -17.12
N GLN A 26 27.35 0.67 -17.08
CA GLN A 26 26.72 1.15 -15.86
C GLN A 26 26.33 -0.07 -15.00
N GLY A 27 27.04 -0.30 -13.91
CA GLY A 27 26.67 -1.33 -12.94
C GLY A 27 25.44 -0.89 -12.13
N TYR A 28 24.60 -1.84 -11.73
CA TYR A 28 23.37 -1.59 -10.97
C TYR A 28 23.51 -1.89 -9.49
N SER A 29 24.45 -2.74 -9.06
CA SER A 29 24.77 -2.89 -7.64
C SER A 29 25.75 -1.84 -7.15
N THR A 30 25.69 -1.50 -5.87
CA THR A 30 26.71 -0.70 -5.17
C THR A 30 27.99 -1.53 -4.94
N GLU A 31 27.91 -2.85 -5.03
CA GLU A 31 29.03 -3.79 -4.88
C GLU A 31 29.70 -4.04 -6.25
N PRO A 32 30.96 -3.60 -6.46
CA PRO A 32 31.64 -3.77 -7.74
C PRO A 32 31.77 -5.23 -8.17
N GLU A 33 31.98 -6.15 -7.22
CA GLU A 33 32.12 -7.57 -7.49
C GLU A 33 30.85 -8.16 -8.12
N ILE A 34 29.66 -7.79 -7.62
CA ILE A 34 28.38 -8.21 -8.20
C ILE A 34 28.28 -7.73 -9.66
N ASN A 35 28.65 -6.49 -9.92
CA ASN A 35 28.61 -5.97 -11.30
C ASN A 35 29.54 -6.74 -12.25
N GLU A 36 30.73 -7.14 -11.79
CA GLU A 36 31.67 -7.95 -12.58
C GLU A 36 31.12 -9.35 -12.83
N GLN A 37 30.52 -9.99 -11.82
CA GLN A 37 29.90 -11.32 -11.92
C GLN A 37 28.70 -11.30 -12.88
N VAL A 38 27.85 -10.27 -12.81
CA VAL A 38 26.71 -10.06 -13.72
C VAL A 38 27.19 -9.96 -15.17
N GLU A 39 28.19 -9.12 -15.47
CA GLU A 39 28.71 -8.99 -16.82
C GLU A 39 29.35 -10.28 -17.33
N ALA A 40 30.09 -10.99 -16.47
CA ALA A 40 30.70 -12.27 -16.82
C ALA A 40 29.66 -13.38 -17.12
N LEU A 41 28.53 -13.37 -16.42
CA LEU A 41 27.42 -14.28 -16.66
C LEU A 41 26.67 -13.92 -17.93
N LEU A 42 26.30 -12.64 -18.09
CA LEU A 42 25.58 -12.11 -19.26
C LEU A 42 26.31 -12.43 -20.57
N ALA A 43 27.66 -12.34 -20.58
CA ALA A 43 28.49 -12.67 -21.75
C ALA A 43 28.45 -14.17 -22.15
N LYS A 44 28.02 -15.06 -21.27
CA LYS A 44 27.90 -16.50 -21.54
C LYS A 44 26.51 -16.92 -22.02
N MET A 45 25.51 -16.04 -21.85
CA MET A 45 24.10 -16.34 -22.14
C MET A 45 23.81 -16.27 -23.64
N THR A 46 23.02 -17.25 -24.12
CA THR A 46 22.36 -17.12 -25.43
C THR A 46 21.22 -16.11 -25.39
N LEU A 47 20.74 -15.66 -26.55
CA LEU A 47 19.61 -14.73 -26.61
C LEU A 47 18.35 -15.34 -25.98
N GLU A 48 18.08 -16.63 -26.20
CA GLU A 48 16.93 -17.34 -25.61
C GLU A 48 17.03 -17.41 -24.08
N GLU A 49 18.22 -17.63 -23.53
CA GLU A 49 18.45 -17.62 -22.09
C GLU A 49 18.28 -16.22 -21.49
N LYS A 50 18.74 -15.18 -22.21
CA LYS A 50 18.51 -13.79 -21.83
C LYS A 50 16.99 -13.47 -21.78
N VAL A 51 16.26 -13.78 -22.85
CA VAL A 51 14.80 -13.58 -22.91
C VAL A 51 14.10 -14.44 -21.85
N GLY A 52 14.61 -15.64 -21.59
CA GLY A 52 14.12 -16.51 -20.51
C GLY A 52 14.17 -15.86 -19.14
N GLN A 53 15.21 -15.10 -18.81
CA GLN A 53 15.28 -14.37 -17.53
C GLN A 53 14.22 -13.27 -17.43
N MET A 54 13.73 -12.77 -18.54
CA MET A 54 12.67 -11.75 -18.62
C MET A 54 11.25 -12.35 -18.56
N ASN A 55 11.10 -13.64 -18.27
CA ASN A 55 9.84 -14.38 -18.25
C ASN A 55 9.51 -14.87 -16.86
N GLN A 56 8.28 -14.60 -16.38
CA GLN A 56 7.74 -15.15 -15.15
C GLN A 56 6.51 -16.02 -15.46
N TYR A 57 6.47 -17.21 -14.87
CA TYR A 57 5.30 -18.09 -14.89
C TYR A 57 4.61 -18.17 -13.54
N ASN A 58 3.28 -18.26 -13.55
CA ASN A 58 2.53 -18.73 -12.40
C ASN A 58 2.83 -20.22 -12.14
N GLY A 59 2.71 -20.68 -10.89
CA GLY A 59 2.80 -22.09 -10.54
C GLY A 59 1.86 -22.93 -11.40
N PHE A 60 2.39 -23.93 -12.08
CA PHE A 60 1.70 -24.64 -13.17
C PHE A 60 1.54 -26.14 -12.92
N TYR A 61 2.11 -26.68 -11.85
CA TYR A 61 1.90 -28.05 -11.37
C TYR A 61 2.33 -28.18 -9.91
N ASP A 62 1.88 -29.25 -9.26
CA ASP A 62 2.36 -29.63 -7.92
C ASP A 62 3.79 -30.17 -8.03
N ALA A 63 4.77 -29.36 -7.64
CA ALA A 63 6.18 -29.70 -7.76
C ALA A 63 6.63 -30.85 -6.85
N THR A 64 5.82 -31.23 -5.85
CA THR A 64 6.04 -32.41 -4.98
C THR A 64 5.39 -33.69 -5.55
N GLY A 65 4.60 -33.54 -6.61
CA GLY A 65 3.93 -34.62 -7.33
C GLY A 65 4.67 -35.07 -8.60
N PRO A 66 4.05 -35.94 -9.41
CA PRO A 66 4.66 -36.39 -10.66
C PRO A 66 4.80 -35.26 -11.68
N ALA A 67 5.95 -35.24 -12.37
CA ALA A 67 6.22 -34.25 -13.41
C ALA A 67 5.21 -34.33 -14.56
N PRO A 68 4.75 -33.19 -15.12
CA PRO A 68 3.81 -33.18 -16.25
C PRO A 68 4.44 -33.80 -17.50
N SER A 69 3.67 -34.66 -18.18
CA SER A 69 4.12 -35.40 -19.37
C SER A 69 3.63 -34.80 -20.69
N GLU A 70 2.63 -33.89 -20.67
CA GLU A 70 2.04 -33.27 -21.85
C GLU A 70 1.41 -31.91 -21.56
N GLY A 71 1.01 -31.19 -22.58
CA GLY A 71 0.30 -29.91 -22.48
C GLY A 71 1.18 -28.72 -22.09
N ASP A 72 0.54 -27.62 -21.64
CA ASP A 72 1.20 -26.36 -21.31
C ASP A 72 2.18 -26.51 -20.11
N ALA A 73 1.77 -27.27 -19.10
CA ALA A 73 2.63 -27.54 -17.94
C ALA A 73 3.95 -28.24 -18.31
N LYS A 74 3.91 -29.18 -19.28
CA LYS A 74 5.12 -29.83 -19.82
C LYS A 74 6.01 -28.80 -20.54
N ASN A 75 5.43 -27.93 -21.34
CA ASN A 75 6.19 -26.87 -22.04
C ASN A 75 6.88 -25.94 -21.06
N LYS A 76 6.20 -25.52 -20.00
CA LYS A 76 6.77 -24.67 -18.94
C LYS A 76 7.88 -25.39 -18.19
N LEU A 77 7.74 -26.70 -17.90
CA LEU A 77 8.79 -27.51 -17.30
C LEU A 77 10.02 -27.63 -18.23
N ASP A 78 9.80 -27.80 -19.54
CA ASP A 78 10.88 -27.82 -20.52
C ASP A 78 11.61 -26.47 -20.60
N HIS A 79 10.88 -25.34 -20.44
CA HIS A 79 11.49 -24.01 -20.35
C HIS A 79 12.35 -23.87 -19.09
N LEU A 80 11.90 -24.37 -17.93
CA LEU A 80 12.73 -24.40 -16.71
C LEU A 80 14.04 -25.13 -16.96
N LYS A 81 14.00 -26.35 -17.52
CA LYS A 81 15.18 -27.16 -17.83
C LYS A 81 16.15 -26.52 -18.85
N LYS A 82 15.64 -25.65 -19.71
CA LYS A 82 16.42 -24.86 -20.65
C LYS A 82 16.99 -23.57 -20.06
N GLY A 83 16.61 -23.20 -18.83
CA GLY A 83 16.96 -21.91 -18.24
C GLY A 83 16.20 -20.71 -18.85
N TRP A 84 15.03 -20.96 -19.44
CA TRP A 84 14.19 -19.94 -20.09
C TRP A 84 13.11 -19.36 -19.17
N VAL A 85 13.35 -19.36 -17.86
CA VAL A 85 12.45 -18.81 -16.85
C VAL A 85 13.27 -18.08 -15.80
N GLY A 86 12.98 -16.80 -15.58
CA GLY A 86 13.66 -15.98 -14.59
C GLY A 86 13.03 -16.06 -13.21
N SER A 87 11.71 -16.26 -13.16
CA SER A 87 10.92 -16.26 -11.93
C SER A 87 9.69 -17.15 -12.03
N VAL A 88 9.22 -17.64 -10.88
CA VAL A 88 7.92 -18.31 -10.74
C VAL A 88 7.16 -17.68 -9.57
N LEU A 89 5.85 -17.46 -9.74
CA LEU A 89 5.00 -16.92 -8.68
C LEU A 89 3.98 -17.97 -8.19
N ASN A 90 3.45 -17.75 -6.98
CA ASN A 90 2.40 -18.58 -6.34
C ASN A 90 2.80 -20.04 -6.03
N VAL A 91 4.06 -20.43 -6.10
CA VAL A 91 4.54 -21.71 -5.58
C VAL A 91 4.89 -21.54 -4.11
N ARG A 92 4.34 -22.36 -3.24
CA ARG A 92 4.45 -22.22 -1.79
C ARG A 92 4.91 -23.53 -1.15
N GLY A 93 5.69 -23.39 -0.07
CA GLY A 93 6.26 -24.52 0.67
C GLY A 93 7.73 -24.73 0.33
N ALA A 94 8.54 -25.01 1.36
CA ALA A 94 9.98 -25.19 1.24
C ALA A 94 10.34 -26.34 0.29
N GLU A 95 9.59 -27.44 0.33
CA GLU A 95 9.81 -28.62 -0.54
C GLU A 95 9.53 -28.27 -2.00
N ALA A 96 8.38 -27.65 -2.32
CA ALA A 96 7.97 -27.33 -3.69
C ALA A 96 8.91 -26.31 -4.34
N THR A 97 9.30 -25.26 -3.60
CA THR A 97 10.24 -24.25 -4.10
C THR A 97 11.63 -24.84 -4.27
N ARG A 98 12.08 -25.74 -3.38
CA ARG A 98 13.35 -26.46 -3.50
C ARG A 98 13.40 -27.29 -4.77
N GLU A 99 12.34 -28.03 -5.11
CA GLU A 99 12.31 -28.89 -6.30
C GLU A 99 12.39 -28.06 -7.59
N LEU A 100 11.63 -26.98 -7.72
CA LEU A 100 11.73 -26.11 -8.90
C LEU A 100 13.12 -25.47 -9.01
N GLN A 101 13.67 -25.02 -7.88
CA GLN A 101 15.03 -24.47 -7.84
C GLN A 101 16.07 -25.51 -8.28
N ARG A 102 15.96 -26.76 -7.80
CA ARG A 102 16.83 -27.88 -8.19
C ARG A 102 16.81 -28.11 -9.71
N ILE A 103 15.61 -28.17 -10.31
CA ILE A 103 15.48 -28.37 -11.76
C ILE A 103 16.26 -27.29 -12.53
N VAL A 104 16.12 -26.03 -12.15
CA VAL A 104 16.79 -24.95 -12.86
C VAL A 104 18.29 -24.92 -12.59
N VAL A 105 18.70 -25.10 -11.35
CA VAL A 105 20.12 -25.02 -10.97
C VAL A 105 20.91 -26.21 -11.48
N GLU A 106 20.34 -27.44 -11.43
CA GLU A 106 21.07 -28.68 -11.74
C GLU A 106 20.86 -29.20 -13.19
N GLU A 107 19.70 -28.86 -13.82
CA GLU A 107 19.37 -29.41 -15.15
C GLU A 107 19.51 -28.37 -16.27
N SER A 108 19.60 -27.04 -15.98
CA SER A 108 19.85 -26.04 -17.01
C SER A 108 21.33 -25.79 -17.24
N ARG A 109 21.70 -25.28 -18.43
CA ARG A 109 23.10 -25.09 -18.86
C ARG A 109 23.90 -24.14 -17.98
N LEU A 110 23.28 -23.05 -17.49
CA LEU A 110 23.96 -22.04 -16.70
C LEU A 110 23.62 -22.08 -15.21
N GLY A 111 22.63 -22.86 -14.79
CA GLY A 111 22.24 -23.00 -13.40
C GLY A 111 21.79 -21.69 -12.73
N ILE A 112 21.17 -20.77 -13.48
CA ILE A 112 20.75 -19.47 -12.95
C ILE A 112 19.54 -19.66 -12.05
N PRO A 113 19.61 -19.32 -10.74
CA PRO A 113 18.52 -19.58 -9.80
C PRO A 113 17.24 -18.77 -10.13
N LEU A 114 16.07 -19.31 -9.73
CA LEU A 114 14.78 -18.64 -9.81
C LEU A 114 14.61 -17.61 -8.69
N ILE A 115 13.84 -16.57 -8.97
CA ILE A 115 13.18 -15.75 -7.94
C ILE A 115 11.75 -16.29 -7.75
N PHE A 116 11.31 -16.48 -6.49
CA PHE A 116 9.95 -16.92 -6.17
C PHE A 116 9.13 -15.75 -5.65
N GLY A 117 8.09 -15.38 -6.41
CA GLY A 117 7.20 -14.27 -6.12
C GLY A 117 5.90 -14.68 -5.44
N LEU A 118 5.39 -13.82 -4.54
CA LEU A 118 4.07 -13.95 -3.94
C LEU A 118 3.53 -12.57 -3.52
N ASP A 119 2.21 -12.40 -3.54
CA ASP A 119 1.56 -11.24 -2.94
C ASP A 119 1.49 -11.36 -1.42
N VAL A 120 2.54 -10.88 -0.74
CA VAL A 120 2.63 -10.80 0.72
C VAL A 120 2.26 -9.37 1.14
N ILE A 121 0.97 -9.03 1.03
CA ILE A 121 0.50 -7.64 1.12
C ILE A 121 0.47 -7.14 2.57
N HIS A 122 -0.06 -7.93 3.51
CA HIS A 122 -0.16 -7.56 4.93
C HIS A 122 0.03 -8.79 5.85
N GLY A 123 1.00 -9.62 5.52
CA GLY A 123 1.34 -10.85 6.25
C GLY A 123 1.35 -12.07 5.35
N HIS A 124 1.84 -13.18 5.87
CA HIS A 124 1.84 -14.48 5.18
C HIS A 124 0.85 -15.44 5.84
N LYS A 125 1.21 -16.05 6.97
CA LYS A 125 0.30 -16.86 7.82
C LYS A 125 -0.27 -16.04 8.95
N THR A 126 0.58 -15.29 9.66
CA THR A 126 0.16 -14.26 10.59
C THR A 126 -0.18 -12.99 9.81
N LEU A 127 -1.46 -12.63 9.77
CA LEU A 127 -1.90 -11.42 9.10
C LEU A 127 -1.96 -10.25 10.08
N THR A 128 -1.37 -9.13 9.68
CA THR A 128 -1.55 -7.83 10.29
C THR A 128 -2.81 -7.15 9.72
N PRO A 129 -3.22 -5.98 10.22
CA PRO A 129 -4.30 -5.21 9.59
C PRO A 129 -4.05 -4.98 8.10
N ILE A 130 -5.12 -4.82 7.33
CA ILE A 130 -4.98 -4.39 5.93
C ILE A 130 -4.17 -3.09 5.85
N PRO A 131 -3.43 -2.83 4.76
CA PRO A 131 -2.53 -1.67 4.67
C PRO A 131 -3.18 -0.31 4.97
N LEU A 132 -4.44 -0.11 4.58
CA LEU A 132 -5.21 1.09 4.93
C LEU A 132 -5.40 1.22 6.45
N ALA A 133 -5.62 0.12 7.14
CA ALA A 133 -5.73 0.09 8.60
C ALA A 133 -4.37 0.29 9.27
N GLU A 134 -3.30 -0.33 8.76
CA GLU A 134 -1.94 -0.05 9.25
C GLU A 134 -1.60 1.43 9.11
N ALA A 135 -1.99 2.08 8.01
CA ALA A 135 -1.82 3.51 7.79
C ALA A 135 -2.55 4.34 8.86
N ALA A 136 -3.72 3.89 9.33
CA ALA A 136 -4.44 4.56 10.43
C ALA A 136 -3.67 4.53 11.76
N SER A 137 -2.68 3.66 11.93
CA SER A 137 -1.83 3.67 13.13
C SER A 137 -0.91 4.88 13.21
N TRP A 138 -0.50 5.47 12.09
CA TRP A 138 0.52 6.53 11.98
C TRP A 138 1.83 6.18 12.69
N ASP A 139 2.11 4.89 12.86
CA ASP A 139 3.29 4.35 13.55
C ASP A 139 4.21 3.64 12.55
N LEU A 140 5.16 4.40 12.00
CA LEU A 140 6.07 3.91 10.95
C LEU A 140 6.92 2.72 11.43
N ALA A 141 7.30 2.69 12.70
CA ALA A 141 8.10 1.60 13.25
C ALA A 141 7.29 0.30 13.37
N ALA A 142 6.02 0.40 13.78
CA ALA A 142 5.12 -0.76 13.82
C ALA A 142 4.82 -1.29 12.41
N ILE A 143 4.66 -0.41 11.42
CA ILE A 143 4.44 -0.77 10.01
C ILE A 143 5.68 -1.45 9.42
N GLU A 144 6.88 -0.93 9.67
CA GLU A 144 8.14 -1.54 9.24
C GLU A 144 8.30 -2.95 9.86
N LYS A 145 7.98 -3.10 11.15
CA LYS A 145 8.02 -4.38 11.87
C LYS A 145 6.98 -5.37 11.32
N SER A 146 5.80 -4.90 10.96
CA SER A 146 4.75 -5.71 10.30
C SER A 146 5.27 -6.31 8.99
N ALA A 147 5.85 -5.49 8.11
CA ALA A 147 6.46 -5.94 6.86
C ALA A 147 7.65 -6.90 7.10
N ARG A 148 8.42 -6.66 8.16
CA ARG A 148 9.53 -7.55 8.55
C ARG A 148 9.05 -8.94 8.96
N ASN A 149 8.01 -9.03 9.79
CA ASN A 149 7.43 -10.31 10.21
C ASN A 149 6.83 -11.05 9.02
N ALA A 150 6.17 -10.33 8.11
CA ALA A 150 5.66 -10.89 6.86
C ALA A 150 6.77 -11.51 6.00
N ALA A 151 7.93 -10.82 5.87
CA ALA A 151 9.10 -11.34 5.16
C ALA A 151 9.68 -12.59 5.82
N ILE A 152 9.77 -12.61 7.16
CA ILE A 152 10.30 -13.77 7.92
C ILE A 152 9.45 -15.03 7.65
N GLU A 153 8.12 -14.93 7.72
CA GLU A 153 7.23 -16.06 7.44
C GLU A 153 7.24 -16.46 5.96
N ALA A 154 7.17 -15.50 5.03
CA ALA A 154 7.15 -15.80 3.61
C ALA A 154 8.45 -16.44 3.12
N THR A 155 9.60 -15.98 3.62
CA THR A 155 10.90 -16.58 3.29
C THR A 155 11.07 -17.97 3.87
N ALA A 156 10.39 -18.29 4.96
CA ALA A 156 10.42 -19.64 5.52
C ALA A 156 9.74 -20.68 4.60
N VAL A 157 8.83 -20.26 3.73
CA VAL A 157 8.15 -21.12 2.74
C VAL A 157 8.72 -20.97 1.34
N GLY A 158 9.95 -20.45 1.20
CA GLY A 158 10.68 -20.39 -0.06
C GLY A 158 10.49 -19.10 -0.87
N GLN A 159 9.69 -18.12 -0.40
CA GLN A 159 9.50 -16.86 -1.12
C GLN A 159 10.69 -15.92 -0.90
N ASN A 160 11.17 -15.28 -1.94
CA ASN A 160 12.24 -14.29 -1.85
C ASN A 160 11.93 -12.98 -2.58
N TRP A 161 10.68 -12.81 -3.02
CA TRP A 161 10.15 -11.63 -3.68
C TRP A 161 8.69 -11.41 -3.31
N THR A 162 8.31 -10.20 -2.90
CA THR A 162 6.91 -9.83 -2.67
C THR A 162 6.45 -8.75 -3.65
N PHE A 163 5.16 -8.81 -4.05
CA PHE A 163 4.51 -7.76 -4.83
C PHE A 163 3.86 -6.71 -3.90
N ALA A 164 4.67 -6.21 -2.97
CA ALA A 164 4.36 -5.16 -2.00
C ALA A 164 5.60 -4.28 -1.73
N PRO A 165 5.42 -3.00 -1.34
CA PRO A 165 4.17 -2.32 -0.99
C PRO A 165 3.38 -1.79 -2.20
N MET A 166 2.05 -1.73 -2.09
CA MET A 166 1.24 -0.88 -2.93
C MET A 166 1.36 0.56 -2.41
N VAL A 167 1.74 1.48 -3.28
CA VAL A 167 1.96 2.89 -2.95
C VAL A 167 1.10 3.85 -3.78
N ASP A 168 0.06 3.35 -4.42
CA ASP A 168 -0.94 4.15 -5.09
C ASP A 168 -1.68 5.06 -4.10
N ILE A 169 -1.78 6.34 -4.42
CA ILE A 169 -2.63 7.28 -3.68
C ILE A 169 -4.07 7.08 -4.12
N SER A 170 -4.97 6.88 -3.14
CA SER A 170 -6.38 6.58 -3.36
C SER A 170 -7.26 7.69 -2.84
N ARG A 171 -8.07 8.33 -3.70
CA ARG A 171 -8.99 9.43 -3.35
C ARG A 171 -10.46 9.08 -3.52
N ASP A 172 -10.73 7.92 -4.12
CA ASP A 172 -12.08 7.44 -4.39
C ASP A 172 -12.36 6.15 -3.61
N ALA A 173 -13.20 6.26 -2.57
CA ALA A 173 -13.57 5.13 -1.73
C ALA A 173 -14.36 4.03 -2.49
N ARG A 174 -14.85 4.31 -3.70
CA ARG A 174 -15.51 3.30 -4.54
C ARG A 174 -14.53 2.26 -5.08
N TRP A 175 -13.24 2.60 -5.24
CA TRP A 175 -12.21 1.68 -5.69
C TRP A 175 -11.95 0.60 -4.64
N GLY A 176 -12.01 -0.69 -5.04
CA GLY A 176 -11.86 -1.81 -4.11
C GLY A 176 -10.47 -1.92 -3.52
N ARG A 177 -9.44 -1.53 -4.29
CA ARG A 177 -8.04 -1.64 -3.88
C ARG A 177 -7.57 -0.53 -2.93
N VAL A 178 -8.42 0.38 -2.49
CA VAL A 178 -8.07 1.35 -1.43
C VAL A 178 -7.54 0.65 -0.17
N MET A 179 -7.99 -0.59 0.09
CA MET A 179 -7.54 -1.39 1.23
C MET A 179 -6.05 -1.75 1.19
N GLU A 180 -5.42 -1.75 0.00
CA GLU A 180 -4.03 -2.20 -0.19
C GLU A 180 -3.00 -1.08 0.04
N GLY A 181 -3.42 0.20 0.06
CA GLY A 181 -2.55 1.37 0.13
C GLY A 181 -2.62 2.13 1.45
N ALA A 182 -1.97 3.30 1.46
CA ALA A 182 -1.88 4.17 2.63
C ALA A 182 -2.91 5.32 2.65
N GLY A 183 -3.93 5.28 1.76
CA GLY A 183 -4.99 6.27 1.69
C GLY A 183 -4.72 7.43 0.72
N GLU A 184 -5.16 8.65 1.07
CA GLU A 184 -5.28 9.78 0.13
C GLU A 184 -4.08 10.73 0.10
N ASP A 185 -3.17 10.64 1.08
CA ASP A 185 -2.10 11.61 1.27
C ASP A 185 -0.74 11.15 0.75
N PRO A 186 -0.09 11.93 -0.15
CA PRO A 186 1.20 11.55 -0.73
C PRO A 186 2.36 11.59 0.26
N TYR A 187 2.32 12.44 1.30
CA TYR A 187 3.38 12.52 2.31
C TYR A 187 3.34 11.31 3.24
N LEU A 188 2.17 11.00 3.80
CA LEU A 188 1.98 9.81 4.64
C LEU A 188 2.27 8.54 3.84
N GLY A 189 1.75 8.43 2.61
CA GLY A 189 1.97 7.30 1.71
C GLY A 189 3.45 7.09 1.37
N SER A 190 4.21 8.18 1.19
CA SER A 190 5.66 8.12 0.94
C SER A 190 6.41 7.52 2.14
N LEU A 191 6.11 7.96 3.35
CA LEU A 191 6.77 7.47 4.55
C LEU A 191 6.43 6.02 4.87
N ILE A 192 5.16 5.64 4.70
CA ILE A 192 4.68 4.26 4.90
C ILE A 192 5.30 3.32 3.85
N GLY A 193 5.29 3.72 2.57
CA GLY A 193 5.89 2.93 1.50
C GLY A 193 7.36 2.63 1.76
N ALA A 194 8.14 3.66 2.14
CA ALA A 194 9.56 3.51 2.48
C ALA A 194 9.77 2.60 3.72
N ALA A 195 8.93 2.73 4.76
CA ALA A 195 9.00 1.88 5.95
C ALA A 195 8.74 0.39 5.59
N ARG A 196 7.75 0.12 4.74
CA ARG A 196 7.46 -1.25 4.29
C ARG A 196 8.59 -1.85 3.46
N VAL A 197 9.23 -1.06 2.57
CA VAL A 197 10.42 -1.51 1.81
C VAL A 197 11.54 -1.93 2.76
N ARG A 198 11.87 -1.09 3.76
CA ARG A 198 12.88 -1.45 4.77
C ARG A 198 12.49 -2.69 5.57
N GLY A 199 11.23 -2.83 5.93
CA GLY A 199 10.72 -4.02 6.62
C GLY A 199 10.93 -5.30 5.80
N PHE A 200 10.54 -5.33 4.52
CA PHE A 200 10.71 -6.50 3.66
C PHE A 200 12.19 -6.80 3.35
N GLN A 201 12.97 -5.78 3.00
CA GLN A 201 14.35 -5.95 2.54
C GLN A 201 15.36 -6.04 3.68
N GLY A 202 15.02 -5.54 4.89
CA GLY A 202 15.92 -5.52 6.06
C GLY A 202 17.20 -4.75 5.80
N ASP A 203 18.20 -4.95 6.65
CA ASP A 203 19.52 -4.31 6.55
C ASP A 203 20.46 -5.08 5.61
N ASP A 204 20.21 -6.35 5.37
CA ASP A 204 20.96 -7.24 4.49
C ASP A 204 19.99 -8.07 3.64
N LEU A 205 19.90 -7.73 2.36
CA LEU A 205 19.00 -8.43 1.42
C LEU A 205 19.47 -9.89 1.17
N ALA A 206 20.75 -10.19 1.35
CA ALA A 206 21.29 -11.53 1.22
C ALA A 206 20.97 -12.43 2.43
N ALA A 207 20.37 -11.93 3.50
CA ALA A 207 19.93 -12.76 4.62
C ALA A 207 18.78 -13.70 4.21
N ASN A 208 18.66 -14.86 4.86
CA ASN A 208 17.64 -15.86 4.52
C ASN A 208 16.23 -15.53 5.03
N ASN A 209 16.05 -14.40 5.69
CA ASN A 209 14.79 -13.93 6.25
C ASN A 209 14.35 -12.57 5.68
N THR A 210 15.00 -12.09 4.63
CA THR A 210 14.69 -10.88 3.85
C THR A 210 14.25 -11.25 2.44
N MET A 211 13.50 -10.38 1.79
CA MET A 211 12.99 -10.58 0.44
C MET A 211 12.97 -9.27 -0.34
N ALA A 212 13.11 -9.35 -1.66
CA ALA A 212 12.96 -8.17 -2.52
C ALA A 212 11.54 -7.62 -2.44
N ALA A 213 11.40 -6.31 -2.25
CA ALA A 213 10.13 -5.61 -2.32
C ALA A 213 9.81 -5.17 -3.75
N CYS A 214 8.52 -4.99 -4.05
CA CYS A 214 8.02 -4.50 -5.34
C CYS A 214 7.02 -3.37 -5.12
N ALA A 215 7.41 -2.16 -5.49
CA ALA A 215 6.49 -1.02 -5.43
C ALA A 215 5.46 -1.11 -6.58
N LYS A 216 4.19 -1.00 -6.25
CA LYS A 216 3.10 -1.09 -7.23
C LYS A 216 1.98 -0.09 -6.96
N HIS A 217 1.20 0.29 -7.98
CA HIS A 217 1.33 -0.03 -9.42
C HIS A 217 1.77 1.23 -10.17
N PHE A 218 2.86 1.18 -10.91
CA PHE A 218 3.48 2.35 -11.52
C PHE A 218 2.88 2.63 -12.91
N ALA A 219 2.04 3.71 -13.09
CA ALA A 219 1.60 4.63 -12.06
C ALA A 219 0.18 5.13 -12.32
N GLY A 220 -0.43 5.65 -11.24
CA GLY A 220 -1.69 6.37 -11.33
C GLY A 220 -2.96 5.54 -11.09
N TYR A 221 -2.86 4.26 -10.76
CA TYR A 221 -3.97 3.34 -10.70
C TYR A 221 -5.08 3.74 -9.71
N GLY A 222 -4.74 4.39 -8.59
CA GLY A 222 -5.70 4.93 -7.63
C GLY A 222 -6.55 6.11 -8.13
N PHE A 223 -6.28 6.59 -9.37
CA PHE A 223 -7.05 7.64 -10.07
C PHE A 223 -7.92 7.07 -11.19
N SER A 224 -8.12 5.75 -11.25
CA SER A 224 -8.97 5.10 -12.24
C SER A 224 -10.36 5.71 -12.27
N GLU A 225 -10.85 6.00 -13.48
CA GLU A 225 -12.10 6.72 -13.71
C GLU A 225 -13.28 6.05 -13.01
N SER A 226 -14.01 6.86 -12.22
CA SER A 226 -15.19 6.43 -11.44
C SER A 226 -14.87 5.38 -10.35
N GLY A 227 -13.62 5.26 -9.90
CA GLY A 227 -13.21 4.26 -8.92
C GLY A 227 -13.36 2.81 -9.42
N ARG A 228 -13.39 2.60 -10.74
CA ARG A 228 -13.47 1.24 -11.33
C ARG A 228 -12.08 0.69 -11.59
N ASP A 229 -11.88 -0.54 -11.17
CA ASP A 229 -10.65 -1.25 -11.46
C ASP A 229 -10.41 -1.42 -12.97
N TYR A 230 -9.16 -1.49 -13.39
CA TYR A 230 -8.72 -1.66 -14.78
C TYR A 230 -9.14 -0.52 -15.75
N ASN A 231 -9.57 0.63 -15.20
CA ASN A 231 -10.03 1.75 -16.01
C ASN A 231 -8.91 2.76 -16.28
N THR A 232 -9.18 3.69 -17.18
CA THR A 232 -8.23 4.70 -17.68
C THR A 232 -7.97 5.80 -16.65
N VAL A 233 -6.84 6.50 -16.80
CA VAL A 233 -6.42 7.63 -15.98
C VAL A 233 -5.93 8.75 -16.88
N ASP A 234 -6.56 9.93 -16.75
CA ASP A 234 -6.12 11.17 -17.38
C ASP A 234 -5.87 12.23 -16.32
N VAL A 235 -4.63 12.67 -16.17
CA VAL A 235 -4.21 13.66 -15.16
C VAL A 235 -3.21 14.65 -15.73
N GLY A 236 -3.25 15.89 -15.22
CA GLY A 236 -2.26 16.91 -15.56
C GLY A 236 -0.91 16.66 -14.87
N THR A 237 0.13 17.32 -15.38
CA THR A 237 1.51 17.22 -14.88
C THR A 237 1.60 17.50 -13.38
N SER A 238 0.93 18.55 -12.89
CA SER A 238 0.94 18.90 -11.46
C SER A 238 0.40 17.76 -10.57
N THR A 239 -0.71 17.12 -10.95
CA THR A 239 -1.25 15.97 -10.21
C THR A 239 -0.30 14.77 -10.26
N LEU A 240 0.26 14.49 -11.44
CA LEU A 240 1.21 13.39 -11.60
C LEU A 240 2.41 13.55 -10.67
N TYR A 241 3.09 14.71 -10.72
CA TYR A 241 4.34 14.92 -9.99
C TYR A 241 4.17 15.25 -8.49
N ASN A 242 3.07 15.90 -8.09
CA ASN A 242 2.88 16.30 -6.69
C ASN A 242 2.08 15.27 -5.88
N ILE A 243 1.30 14.38 -6.53
CA ILE A 243 0.39 13.47 -5.83
C ILE A 243 0.72 12.00 -6.13
N ILE A 244 0.82 11.63 -7.41
CA ILE A 244 0.94 10.22 -7.81
C ILE A 244 2.36 9.69 -7.63
N LEU A 245 3.35 10.44 -8.11
CA LEU A 245 4.76 10.00 -8.15
C LEU A 245 5.51 10.07 -6.81
N PRO A 246 5.20 10.96 -5.83
CA PRO A 246 6.00 11.08 -4.61
C PRO A 246 6.16 9.78 -3.81
N PRO A 247 5.13 8.92 -3.58
CA PRO A 247 5.32 7.66 -2.89
C PRO A 247 6.25 6.69 -3.64
N PHE A 248 6.18 6.66 -4.98
CA PHE A 248 7.11 5.86 -5.79
C PHE A 248 8.54 6.36 -5.69
N LYS A 249 8.74 7.69 -5.71
CA LYS A 249 10.07 8.28 -5.51
C LYS A 249 10.64 7.92 -4.14
N ALA A 250 9.80 7.98 -3.09
CA ALA A 250 10.22 7.65 -1.72
C ALA A 250 10.66 6.19 -1.57
N VAL A 251 10.00 5.24 -2.23
CA VAL A 251 10.41 3.84 -2.19
C VAL A 251 11.63 3.56 -3.07
N VAL A 252 11.83 4.31 -4.16
CA VAL A 252 13.08 4.26 -4.94
C VAL A 252 14.25 4.79 -4.10
N ASP A 253 14.04 5.87 -3.35
CA ASP A 253 15.04 6.41 -2.41
C ASP A 253 15.32 5.45 -1.23
N ALA A 254 14.38 4.58 -0.88
CA ALA A 254 14.54 3.49 0.08
C ALA A 254 15.13 2.21 -0.56
N ASP A 255 15.65 2.30 -1.79
CA ASP A 255 16.32 1.21 -2.52
C ASP A 255 15.42 -0.01 -2.79
N VAL A 256 14.15 0.23 -3.14
CA VAL A 256 13.26 -0.86 -3.59
C VAL A 256 13.86 -1.59 -4.78
N LYS A 257 13.84 -2.93 -4.76
CA LYS A 257 14.52 -3.74 -5.79
C LYS A 257 13.69 -3.95 -7.05
N THR A 258 12.37 -3.82 -6.97
CA THR A 258 11.51 -4.00 -8.14
C THR A 258 10.34 -3.03 -8.15
N VAL A 259 9.81 -2.74 -9.33
CA VAL A 259 8.63 -1.92 -9.56
C VAL A 259 7.70 -2.66 -10.52
N MET A 260 6.40 -2.67 -10.23
CA MET A 260 5.39 -3.29 -11.09
C MET A 260 4.59 -2.23 -11.83
N ASN A 261 4.41 -2.40 -13.15
CA ASN A 261 3.55 -1.55 -13.96
C ASN A 261 2.09 -1.68 -13.53
N SER A 262 1.31 -0.63 -13.72
CA SER A 262 -0.13 -0.68 -13.49
C SER A 262 -0.91 -1.16 -14.72
N PHE A 263 -2.18 -1.55 -14.50
CA PHE A 263 -3.09 -2.01 -15.57
C PHE A 263 -3.64 -0.86 -16.43
N ASN A 264 -3.77 0.34 -15.85
CA ASN A 264 -4.43 1.47 -16.50
C ASN A 264 -3.61 2.09 -17.64
N THR A 265 -4.29 2.81 -18.51
CA THR A 265 -3.63 3.83 -19.32
C THR A 265 -3.39 5.08 -18.48
N LEU A 266 -2.25 5.73 -18.67
CA LEU A 266 -1.99 7.08 -18.18
C LEU A 266 -1.91 8.02 -19.38
N ASN A 267 -2.86 8.95 -19.45
CA ASN A 267 -2.96 9.92 -20.56
C ASN A 267 -2.94 9.24 -21.94
N GLY A 268 -3.73 8.16 -22.07
CA GLY A 268 -3.91 7.39 -23.31
C GLY A 268 -2.84 6.32 -23.58
N ILE A 269 -1.80 6.17 -22.75
CA ILE A 269 -0.74 5.17 -22.95
C ILE A 269 -0.79 4.12 -21.84
N PRO A 270 -0.96 2.82 -22.15
CA PRO A 270 -0.89 1.75 -21.16
C PRO A 270 0.43 1.78 -20.40
N ALA A 271 0.39 1.66 -19.07
CA ALA A 271 1.58 1.81 -18.23
C ALA A 271 2.71 0.84 -18.63
N THR A 272 2.38 -0.40 -19.02
CA THR A 272 3.34 -1.41 -19.49
C THR A 272 4.07 -0.97 -20.77
N GLY A 273 3.44 -0.17 -21.63
CA GLY A 273 4.02 0.38 -22.86
C GLY A 273 4.50 1.83 -22.73
N ASN A 274 4.53 2.41 -21.53
CA ASN A 274 4.79 3.83 -21.32
C ASN A 274 6.28 4.12 -21.06
N ALA A 275 6.99 4.51 -22.13
CA ALA A 275 8.42 4.83 -22.05
C ALA A 275 8.69 6.07 -21.17
N PHE A 276 7.81 7.08 -21.16
CA PHE A 276 7.95 8.25 -20.32
C PHE A 276 8.02 7.89 -18.84
N LEU A 277 7.10 7.01 -18.38
CA LEU A 277 7.12 6.55 -16.98
C LEU A 277 8.36 5.72 -16.67
N GLN A 278 8.68 4.73 -17.52
CA GLN A 278 9.68 3.72 -17.17
C GLN A 278 11.11 4.18 -17.51
N ARG A 279 11.32 4.81 -18.68
CA ARG A 279 12.68 5.22 -19.10
C ARG A 279 13.02 6.61 -18.64
N ASP A 280 12.13 7.60 -18.87
CA ASP A 280 12.49 8.98 -18.61
C ASP A 280 12.41 9.30 -17.11
N ILE A 281 11.34 8.90 -16.42
CA ILE A 281 11.18 9.17 -14.99
C ILE A 281 11.91 8.12 -14.14
N LEU A 282 11.48 6.87 -14.19
CA LEU A 282 11.92 5.85 -13.22
C LEU A 282 13.43 5.52 -13.38
N LYS A 283 13.82 5.07 -14.56
CA LYS A 283 15.21 4.67 -14.84
C LYS A 283 16.14 5.86 -15.09
N GLY A 284 15.64 6.90 -15.76
CA GLY A 284 16.40 8.10 -16.12
C GLY A 284 16.52 9.08 -14.97
N ALA A 285 15.47 9.87 -14.71
CA ALA A 285 15.52 10.97 -13.75
C ALA A 285 15.75 10.49 -12.30
N TRP A 286 15.19 9.35 -11.89
CA TRP A 286 15.36 8.82 -10.53
C TRP A 286 16.53 7.85 -10.39
N GLY A 287 17.11 7.37 -11.50
CA GLY A 287 18.24 6.44 -11.49
C GLY A 287 17.93 5.09 -10.87
N PHE A 288 16.68 4.61 -10.99
CA PHE A 288 16.25 3.30 -10.47
C PHE A 288 17.13 2.18 -11.00
N LYS A 289 17.67 1.37 -10.11
CA LYS A 289 18.66 0.33 -10.43
C LYS A 289 18.09 -1.07 -10.52
N GLY A 290 16.95 -1.33 -9.89
CA GLY A 290 16.24 -2.59 -9.97
C GLY A 290 15.57 -2.83 -11.32
N PHE A 291 14.69 -3.82 -11.41
CA PHE A 291 13.97 -4.14 -12.65
C PHE A 291 12.46 -3.84 -12.55
N VAL A 292 11.84 -3.63 -13.72
CA VAL A 292 10.40 -3.38 -13.87
C VAL A 292 9.72 -4.66 -14.36
N ILE A 293 8.67 -5.09 -13.68
CA ILE A 293 7.82 -6.20 -14.10
C ILE A 293 6.45 -5.68 -14.53
N SER A 294 5.83 -6.30 -15.56
CA SER A 294 4.42 -6.08 -15.87
C SER A 294 3.54 -6.62 -14.74
N ASP A 295 2.33 -6.08 -14.57
CA ASP A 295 1.30 -6.75 -13.77
C ASP A 295 0.73 -7.96 -14.54
N TRP A 296 -0.08 -8.78 -13.88
CA TRP A 296 -0.64 -10.03 -14.42
C TRP A 296 -1.36 -9.81 -15.74
N GLY A 297 -0.75 -10.28 -16.82
CA GLY A 297 -1.30 -10.13 -18.16
C GLY A 297 -1.42 -8.68 -18.66
N SER A 298 -0.87 -7.67 -17.96
CA SER A 298 -1.03 -6.25 -18.35
C SER A 298 -0.40 -5.95 -19.70
N GLY A 299 0.62 -6.71 -20.13
CA GLY A 299 1.12 -6.68 -21.51
C GLY A 299 0.03 -7.04 -22.51
N GLN A 300 -0.64 -8.18 -22.32
CA GLN A 300 -1.74 -8.60 -23.18
C GLN A 300 -2.89 -7.58 -23.21
N GLN A 301 -3.14 -6.88 -22.11
CA GLN A 301 -4.18 -5.86 -22.01
C GLN A 301 -3.93 -4.63 -22.89
N MET A 302 -2.70 -4.41 -23.39
CA MET A 302 -2.43 -3.38 -24.39
C MET A 302 -3.25 -3.58 -25.69
N ILE A 303 -3.69 -4.82 -25.98
CA ILE A 303 -4.53 -5.14 -27.15
C ILE A 303 -5.97 -4.59 -26.97
N PRO A 304 -6.73 -4.96 -25.92
CA PRO A 304 -8.05 -4.37 -25.70
C PRO A 304 -8.03 -2.87 -25.40
N HIS A 305 -6.93 -2.31 -24.91
CA HIS A 305 -6.73 -0.85 -24.86
C HIS A 305 -6.64 -0.19 -26.26
N GLY A 306 -6.50 -0.98 -27.34
CA GLY A 306 -6.34 -0.46 -28.69
C GLY A 306 -4.96 0.15 -28.96
N TYR A 307 -3.96 -0.21 -28.15
CA TYR A 307 -2.59 0.31 -28.24
C TYR A 307 -1.65 -0.63 -28.99
N ALA A 308 -1.85 -1.94 -28.91
CA ALA A 308 -1.13 -2.95 -29.68
C ALA A 308 -2.12 -3.82 -30.48
N SER A 309 -1.73 -4.28 -31.65
CA SER A 309 -2.57 -5.12 -32.53
C SER A 309 -2.56 -6.60 -32.12
N ASP A 310 -1.44 -7.07 -31.56
CA ASP A 310 -1.20 -8.47 -31.23
C ASP A 310 -0.06 -8.61 -30.22
N LEU A 311 0.22 -9.85 -29.77
CA LEU A 311 1.26 -10.13 -28.78
C LEU A 311 2.69 -9.88 -29.29
N GLU A 312 2.95 -9.93 -30.58
CA GLU A 312 4.28 -9.58 -31.15
C GLU A 312 4.52 -8.07 -30.97
N GLN A 313 3.53 -7.25 -31.27
CA GLN A 313 3.61 -5.81 -31.07
C GLN A 313 3.66 -5.44 -29.57
N VAL A 314 2.94 -6.17 -28.71
CA VAL A 314 3.05 -6.03 -27.25
C VAL A 314 4.51 -6.22 -26.80
N ALA A 315 5.16 -7.30 -27.24
CA ALA A 315 6.54 -7.58 -26.86
C ALA A 315 7.50 -6.47 -27.34
N GLU A 316 7.32 -5.99 -28.59
CA GLU A 316 8.13 -4.89 -29.15
C GLU A 316 7.97 -3.61 -28.32
N MET A 317 6.72 -3.19 -28.06
CA MET A 317 6.42 -1.93 -27.39
C MET A 317 6.81 -1.96 -25.91
N ALA A 318 6.49 -3.02 -25.17
CA ALA A 318 6.79 -3.14 -23.75
C ALA A 318 8.30 -3.18 -23.48
N ALA A 319 9.06 -3.99 -24.24
CA ALA A 319 10.51 -4.06 -24.09
C ALA A 319 11.17 -2.70 -24.41
N ASN A 320 10.78 -2.06 -25.51
CA ASN A 320 11.29 -0.74 -25.88
C ASN A 320 10.90 0.35 -24.87
N ALA A 321 9.73 0.22 -24.21
CA ALA A 321 9.29 1.12 -23.15
C ALA A 321 10.06 0.95 -21.84
N GLY A 322 10.74 -0.19 -21.63
CA GLY A 322 11.55 -0.44 -20.43
C GLY A 322 10.93 -1.41 -19.43
N SER A 323 9.92 -2.18 -19.80
CA SER A 323 9.41 -3.30 -19.02
C SER A 323 10.41 -4.45 -19.11
N ASP A 324 11.01 -4.85 -17.99
CA ASP A 324 12.13 -5.79 -17.96
C ASP A 324 11.68 -7.25 -17.83
N MET A 325 10.51 -7.49 -17.24
CA MET A 325 9.96 -8.84 -17.05
C MET A 325 8.48 -8.89 -17.40
N ASP A 326 8.06 -9.94 -18.09
CA ASP A 326 6.68 -10.21 -18.51
C ASP A 326 6.01 -11.22 -17.57
N MET A 327 4.96 -10.77 -16.85
CA MET A 327 4.14 -11.64 -15.99
C MET A 327 2.92 -12.14 -16.78
N GLU A 328 2.91 -13.41 -17.13
CA GLU A 328 1.77 -14.15 -17.66
C GLU A 328 1.17 -13.64 -18.99
N SER A 329 1.79 -12.67 -19.68
CA SER A 329 1.32 -12.28 -21.05
C SER A 329 1.86 -13.20 -22.12
N TYR A 330 2.94 -13.93 -21.87
CA TYR A 330 3.65 -14.80 -22.82
C TYR A 330 4.19 -14.08 -24.06
N SER A 331 4.26 -12.77 -24.04
CA SER A 331 4.68 -11.97 -25.19
C SER A 331 6.18 -12.09 -25.42
N TYR A 332 7.00 -11.98 -24.37
CA TYR A 332 8.46 -12.04 -24.47
C TYR A 332 8.95 -13.44 -24.88
N VAL A 333 8.52 -14.46 -24.16
CA VAL A 333 8.95 -15.85 -24.41
C VAL A 333 8.59 -16.34 -25.81
N LYS A 334 7.55 -15.79 -26.43
CA LYS A 334 7.11 -16.18 -27.78
C LYS A 334 7.75 -15.37 -28.90
N TYR A 335 8.00 -14.08 -28.70
CA TYR A 335 8.28 -13.17 -29.80
C TYR A 335 9.58 -12.36 -29.66
N LEU A 336 10.13 -12.18 -28.44
CA LEU A 336 11.21 -11.24 -28.24
C LEU A 336 12.51 -11.65 -28.93
N VAL A 337 12.84 -12.95 -28.98
CA VAL A 337 14.02 -13.46 -29.75
C VAL A 337 13.92 -13.04 -31.21
N LYS A 338 12.80 -13.31 -31.88
CA LYS A 338 12.57 -12.93 -33.27
C LYS A 338 12.63 -11.41 -33.49
N LEU A 339 12.12 -10.63 -32.55
CA LEU A 339 12.15 -9.17 -32.61
C LEU A 339 13.57 -8.61 -32.51
N VAL A 340 14.43 -9.25 -31.72
CA VAL A 340 15.86 -8.89 -31.64
C VAL A 340 16.58 -9.28 -32.94
N GLU A 341 16.40 -10.50 -33.44
CA GLU A 341 16.99 -10.96 -34.68
C GLU A 341 16.59 -10.12 -35.90
N SER A 342 15.35 -9.59 -35.91
CA SER A 342 14.87 -8.69 -36.95
C SER A 342 15.28 -7.21 -36.76
N GLY A 343 15.92 -6.87 -35.63
CA GLY A 343 16.38 -5.52 -35.30
C GLY A 343 15.26 -4.57 -34.82
N LYS A 344 14.01 -5.04 -34.63
CA LYS A 344 12.92 -4.25 -34.08
C LYS A 344 13.12 -3.89 -32.59
N VAL A 345 13.76 -4.80 -31.85
CA VAL A 345 14.24 -4.57 -30.50
C VAL A 345 15.77 -4.70 -30.52
N LYS A 346 16.47 -3.72 -29.95
CA LYS A 346 17.94 -3.83 -29.85
C LYS A 346 18.33 -4.86 -28.79
N GLU A 347 19.32 -5.70 -29.05
CA GLU A 347 19.83 -6.65 -28.04
C GLU A 347 20.28 -5.95 -26.76
N ALA A 348 20.83 -4.73 -26.86
CA ALA A 348 21.18 -3.91 -25.69
C ALA A 348 19.99 -3.62 -24.74
N VAL A 349 18.74 -3.61 -25.22
CA VAL A 349 17.52 -3.47 -24.39
C VAL A 349 17.32 -4.73 -23.57
N VAL A 350 17.51 -5.89 -24.19
CA VAL A 350 17.43 -7.19 -23.52
C VAL A 350 18.58 -7.34 -22.51
N ASP A 351 19.79 -6.96 -22.89
CA ASP A 351 20.97 -6.98 -22.01
C ASP A 351 20.78 -6.08 -20.77
N ASP A 352 20.17 -4.90 -20.92
CA ASP A 352 19.87 -4.01 -19.79
C ASP A 352 18.87 -4.65 -18.82
N ALA A 353 17.79 -5.22 -19.33
CA ALA A 353 16.77 -5.90 -18.54
C ALA A 353 17.35 -7.09 -17.77
N VAL A 354 18.12 -7.94 -18.46
CA VAL A 354 18.74 -9.13 -17.85
C VAL A 354 19.79 -8.73 -16.81
N ARG A 355 20.59 -7.72 -17.09
CA ARG A 355 21.57 -7.17 -16.13
C ARG A 355 20.88 -6.76 -14.82
N ARG A 356 19.76 -6.07 -14.88
CA ARG A 356 18.96 -5.65 -13.72
C ARG A 356 18.42 -6.87 -12.94
N ILE A 357 17.86 -7.85 -13.65
CA ILE A 357 17.32 -9.07 -13.04
C ILE A 357 18.42 -9.88 -12.36
N LEU A 358 19.56 -10.08 -13.03
CA LEU A 358 20.70 -10.80 -12.47
C LEU A 358 21.28 -10.08 -11.25
N THR A 359 21.37 -8.74 -11.29
CA THR A 359 21.81 -7.93 -10.14
C THR A 359 20.99 -8.23 -8.91
N VAL A 360 19.64 -8.20 -9.01
CA VAL A 360 18.76 -8.52 -7.88
C VAL A 360 18.94 -9.96 -7.39
N LYS A 361 19.17 -10.94 -8.30
CA LYS A 361 19.45 -12.33 -7.92
C LYS A 361 20.77 -12.47 -7.14
N TYR A 362 21.83 -11.73 -7.53
CA TYR A 362 23.08 -11.69 -6.79
C TYR A 362 22.91 -11.02 -5.43
N GLU A 363 22.24 -9.86 -5.36
CA GLU A 363 21.99 -9.14 -4.12
C GLU A 363 21.12 -9.96 -3.14
N LEU A 364 20.23 -10.83 -3.64
CA LEU A 364 19.51 -11.82 -2.84
C LEU A 364 20.43 -12.98 -2.37
N GLY A 365 21.68 -13.06 -2.80
CA GLY A 365 22.63 -14.13 -2.47
C GLY A 365 22.23 -15.50 -3.04
N LEU A 366 21.43 -15.55 -4.12
CA LEU A 366 20.94 -16.81 -4.70
C LEU A 366 22.02 -17.58 -5.44
N PHE A 367 23.11 -16.93 -5.89
CA PHE A 367 24.24 -17.60 -6.50
C PHE A 367 25.21 -18.23 -5.48
N ASP A 368 25.22 -17.73 -4.24
CA ASP A 368 26.02 -18.30 -3.15
C ASP A 368 25.33 -19.54 -2.56
N ASP A 369 24.01 -19.43 -2.31
CA ASP A 369 23.17 -20.55 -1.87
C ASP A 369 21.76 -20.44 -2.47
N PRO A 370 21.47 -21.14 -3.57
CA PRO A 370 20.16 -21.10 -4.22
C PRO A 370 19.04 -21.72 -3.38
N TYR A 371 19.37 -22.51 -2.35
CA TYR A 371 18.41 -23.25 -1.52
C TYR A 371 18.17 -22.63 -0.14
N LYS A 372 18.80 -21.50 0.19
CA LYS A 372 18.75 -20.90 1.55
C LYS A 372 17.35 -20.55 2.04
N TYR A 373 16.38 -20.35 1.14
CA TYR A 373 14.98 -20.10 1.48
C TYR A 373 14.14 -21.38 1.59
N CYS A 374 14.68 -22.54 1.20
CA CYS A 374 13.95 -23.80 1.09
C CYS A 374 14.24 -24.70 2.32
N SER A 375 13.89 -24.26 3.53
CA SER A 375 14.12 -24.99 4.78
C SER A 375 12.79 -25.35 5.46
N GLU A 376 12.46 -26.66 5.46
CA GLU A 376 11.29 -27.19 6.14
C GLU A 376 11.32 -26.95 7.67
N GLU A 377 12.51 -26.91 8.27
CA GLU A 377 12.67 -26.57 9.70
C GLU A 377 12.22 -25.13 9.97
N ARG A 378 12.69 -24.16 9.15
CA ARG A 378 12.26 -22.76 9.25
C ARG A 378 10.75 -22.62 8.99
N GLU A 379 10.21 -23.31 8.00
CA GLU A 379 8.78 -23.32 7.72
C GLU A 379 7.99 -23.73 8.96
N LYS A 380 8.35 -24.83 9.62
CA LYS A 380 7.71 -25.31 10.82
C LYS A 380 7.82 -24.35 12.01
N ASP A 381 8.98 -23.73 12.20
CA ASP A 381 9.29 -22.97 13.41
C ASP A 381 8.79 -21.52 13.34
N LEU A 382 8.69 -20.93 12.13
CA LEU A 382 8.43 -19.49 11.98
C LEU A 382 6.98 -19.15 11.62
N LEU A 383 6.21 -20.09 11.02
CA LEU A 383 4.81 -19.83 10.71
C LEU A 383 3.97 -19.71 11.98
N TYR A 384 3.12 -18.69 12.05
CA TYR A 384 2.27 -18.38 13.23
C TYR A 384 3.08 -18.16 14.52
N HIS A 385 4.34 -17.72 14.42
CA HIS A 385 5.20 -17.54 15.58
C HIS A 385 4.55 -16.62 16.62
N PRO A 386 4.62 -16.93 17.95
CA PRO A 386 3.97 -16.14 19.00
C PRO A 386 4.37 -14.66 19.02
N ASP A 387 5.63 -14.32 18.70
CA ASP A 387 6.08 -12.93 18.63
C ASP A 387 5.42 -12.20 17.44
N HIS A 388 5.22 -12.86 16.30
CA HIS A 388 4.49 -12.28 15.17
C HIS A 388 3.03 -12.00 15.53
N GLN A 389 2.38 -12.92 16.27
CA GLN A 389 1.03 -12.74 16.78
C GLN A 389 0.92 -11.57 17.77
N LYS A 390 1.93 -11.38 18.62
CA LYS A 390 2.02 -10.25 19.55
C LYS A 390 2.17 -8.93 18.81
N ASP A 391 3.02 -8.87 17.79
CA ASP A 391 3.22 -7.69 16.98
C ASP A 391 1.98 -7.36 16.13
N ALA A 392 1.29 -8.38 15.60
CA ALA A 392 0.00 -8.22 14.92
C ALA A 392 -1.07 -7.63 15.85
N LEU A 393 -1.10 -8.02 17.13
CA LEU A 393 -1.99 -7.42 18.12
C LEU A 393 -1.61 -5.96 18.42
N ASP A 394 -0.33 -5.64 18.50
CA ASP A 394 0.13 -4.28 18.79
C ASP A 394 -0.32 -3.31 17.69
N ILE A 395 -0.02 -3.64 16.42
CA ILE A 395 -0.43 -2.78 15.30
C ILE A 395 -1.95 -2.76 15.12
N ALA A 396 -2.67 -3.86 15.37
CA ALA A 396 -4.13 -3.90 15.33
C ALA A 396 -4.76 -2.91 16.33
N ARG A 397 -4.25 -2.83 17.56
CA ARG A 397 -4.70 -1.88 18.58
C ARG A 397 -4.47 -0.42 18.15
N LYS A 398 -3.29 -0.14 17.57
CA LYS A 398 -2.89 1.20 17.11
C LYS A 398 -3.68 1.66 15.88
N SER A 399 -4.25 0.72 15.10
CA SER A 399 -5.01 0.97 13.88
C SER A 399 -6.48 1.34 14.14
N ILE A 400 -7.04 1.03 15.31
CA ILE A 400 -8.44 1.32 15.64
C ILE A 400 -8.65 2.83 15.79
N VAL A 401 -9.64 3.37 15.08
CA VAL A 401 -10.00 4.79 15.11
C VAL A 401 -11.34 4.95 15.86
N LEU A 402 -11.33 5.75 16.91
CA LEU A 402 -12.57 6.16 17.59
C LEU A 402 -13.19 7.35 16.84
N LEU A 403 -14.30 7.10 16.12
CA LEU A 403 -14.97 8.12 15.34
C LEU A 403 -15.93 8.98 16.19
N LYS A 404 -16.59 8.36 17.17
CA LYS A 404 -17.58 9.02 18.02
C LYS A 404 -17.65 8.37 19.39
N ASN A 405 -17.85 9.18 20.46
CA ASN A 405 -18.04 8.69 21.83
C ASN A 405 -18.84 9.69 22.69
N GLU A 406 -20.07 9.93 22.32
CA GLU A 406 -20.98 10.82 23.06
C GLU A 406 -21.39 10.20 24.40
N GLY A 407 -21.47 11.02 25.43
CA GLY A 407 -21.82 10.56 26.77
C GLY A 407 -20.82 9.61 27.43
N HIS A 408 -19.61 9.48 26.85
CA HIS A 408 -18.53 8.61 27.35
C HIS A 408 -18.99 7.17 27.57
N ILE A 409 -19.75 6.60 26.61
CA ILE A 409 -20.18 5.21 26.64
C ILE A 409 -18.98 4.25 26.63
N LEU A 410 -17.94 4.59 25.89
CA LEU A 410 -16.67 3.89 25.88
C LEU A 410 -15.67 4.58 26.82
N PRO A 411 -14.84 3.83 27.53
CA PRO A 411 -14.79 2.37 27.60
C PRO A 411 -15.95 1.76 28.40
N LEU A 412 -16.34 0.53 28.06
CA LEU A 412 -17.40 -0.24 28.70
C LEU A 412 -17.00 -0.66 30.14
N ASP A 413 -18.00 -0.77 31.03
CA ASP A 413 -17.80 -1.33 32.36
C ASP A 413 -17.71 -2.86 32.33
N ARG A 414 -16.58 -3.44 32.76
CA ARG A 414 -16.32 -4.88 32.77
C ARG A 414 -17.33 -5.69 33.62
N ASN A 415 -17.99 -5.05 34.58
CA ASN A 415 -18.93 -5.72 35.45
C ASN A 415 -20.33 -5.84 34.85
N LYS A 416 -20.61 -5.05 33.81
CA LYS A 416 -21.91 -5.03 33.13
C LYS A 416 -21.94 -6.00 31.97
N LYS A 417 -23.10 -6.69 31.83
CA LYS A 417 -23.38 -7.55 30.69
C LYS A 417 -23.79 -6.68 29.49
N VAL A 418 -23.23 -6.94 28.32
CA VAL A 418 -23.63 -6.32 27.05
C VAL A 418 -24.36 -7.33 26.17
N VAL A 419 -25.02 -6.83 25.13
CA VAL A 419 -25.54 -7.66 24.04
C VAL A 419 -24.72 -7.37 22.79
N VAL A 420 -24.21 -8.43 22.14
CA VAL A 420 -23.47 -8.36 20.88
C VAL A 420 -24.38 -8.78 19.74
N ILE A 421 -24.46 -7.98 18.69
CA ILE A 421 -25.30 -8.25 17.52
C ILE A 421 -24.49 -8.04 16.24
N GLY A 422 -24.65 -8.94 15.27
CA GLY A 422 -24.04 -8.86 13.94
C GLY A 422 -23.30 -10.14 13.57
N ALA A 423 -23.42 -10.56 12.31
CA ALA A 423 -22.76 -11.77 11.79
C ALA A 423 -21.24 -11.68 11.87
N LEU A 424 -20.66 -10.49 11.67
CA LEU A 424 -19.22 -10.25 11.73
C LEU A 424 -18.63 -10.45 13.15
N ALA A 425 -19.45 -10.50 14.20
CA ALA A 425 -18.96 -10.73 15.56
C ALA A 425 -18.36 -12.13 15.77
N GLU A 426 -18.88 -13.14 15.07
CA GLU A 426 -18.43 -14.52 15.14
C GLU A 426 -17.48 -14.89 13.99
N ASP A 427 -17.41 -14.04 12.95
CA ASP A 427 -16.65 -14.31 11.73
C ASP A 427 -15.13 -14.30 12.03
N LYS A 428 -14.44 -15.34 11.55
CA LYS A 428 -12.98 -15.54 11.69
C LYS A 428 -12.24 -15.37 10.38
N THR A 429 -12.96 -15.15 9.28
CA THR A 429 -12.41 -15.01 7.93
C THR A 429 -12.42 -13.56 7.47
N SER A 430 -13.53 -12.83 7.64
CA SER A 430 -13.62 -11.43 7.27
C SER A 430 -12.59 -10.52 7.95
N PRO A 431 -12.23 -10.72 9.25
CA PRO A 431 -11.19 -9.93 9.88
C PRO A 431 -9.82 -10.00 9.17
N LEU A 432 -9.56 -11.07 8.43
CA LEU A 432 -8.32 -11.27 7.66
C LEU A 432 -8.23 -10.37 6.42
N GLY A 433 -9.35 -9.77 5.97
CA GLY A 433 -9.38 -8.91 4.79
C GLY A 433 -9.19 -9.65 3.46
N SER A 434 -8.84 -8.91 2.42
CA SER A 434 -8.48 -9.41 1.08
C SER A 434 -6.96 -9.45 0.89
N TRP A 435 -6.48 -9.94 -0.26
CA TRP A 435 -5.04 -10.05 -0.60
C TRP A 435 -4.23 -10.79 0.47
N ARG A 436 -4.71 -11.96 0.86
CA ARG A 436 -4.12 -12.83 1.87
C ARG A 436 -3.77 -14.21 1.31
N ILE A 437 -3.10 -14.22 0.18
CA ILE A 437 -2.84 -15.42 -0.64
C ILE A 437 -2.10 -16.54 0.12
N GLY A 438 -1.21 -16.19 1.04
CA GLY A 438 -0.45 -17.16 1.86
C GLY A 438 -1.21 -17.70 3.08
N SER A 439 -2.31 -17.06 3.51
CA SER A 439 -3.00 -17.37 4.77
C SER A 439 -4.04 -18.49 4.65
N ASP A 440 -4.51 -18.95 5.80
CA ASP A 440 -5.60 -19.92 5.90
C ASP A 440 -6.89 -19.23 6.37
N ASP A 441 -8.05 -19.72 5.90
CA ASP A 441 -9.34 -19.23 6.34
C ASP A 441 -9.60 -19.54 7.83
N SER A 442 -10.44 -18.74 8.48
CA SER A 442 -10.89 -18.96 9.86
C SER A 442 -9.77 -18.98 10.91
N THR A 443 -8.67 -18.26 10.66
CA THR A 443 -7.52 -18.18 11.58
C THR A 443 -7.49 -16.91 12.44
N ALA A 444 -8.36 -15.92 12.15
CA ALA A 444 -8.47 -14.74 13.01
C ALA A 444 -9.15 -15.08 14.34
N VAL A 445 -8.79 -14.34 15.39
CA VAL A 445 -9.59 -14.27 16.61
C VAL A 445 -10.84 -13.44 16.30
N SER A 446 -12.04 -14.06 16.43
CA SER A 446 -13.30 -13.35 16.25
C SER A 446 -13.57 -12.37 17.39
N VAL A 447 -14.51 -11.44 17.21
CA VAL A 447 -14.87 -10.49 18.29
C VAL A 447 -15.42 -11.25 19.51
N LEU A 448 -16.23 -12.31 19.32
CA LEU A 448 -16.73 -13.12 20.42
C LEU A 448 -15.60 -13.85 21.17
N GLU A 449 -14.67 -14.47 20.45
CA GLU A 449 -13.48 -15.10 21.06
C GLU A 449 -12.63 -14.06 21.82
N GLY A 450 -12.43 -12.87 21.26
CA GLY A 450 -11.71 -11.80 21.93
C GLY A 450 -12.41 -11.33 23.22
N LEU A 451 -13.74 -11.26 23.23
CA LEU A 451 -14.53 -10.96 24.43
C LEU A 451 -14.42 -12.07 25.48
N ASP A 452 -14.45 -13.35 25.07
CA ASP A 452 -14.27 -14.50 25.98
C ASP A 452 -12.88 -14.49 26.61
N LEU A 453 -11.82 -14.30 25.80
CA LEU A 453 -10.43 -14.19 26.28
C LEU A 453 -10.25 -13.00 27.24
N PHE A 454 -10.98 -11.91 27.02
CA PHE A 454 -10.97 -10.73 27.88
C PHE A 454 -11.75 -10.94 29.19
N GLY A 455 -12.61 -11.96 29.25
CA GLY A 455 -13.50 -12.25 30.39
C GLY A 455 -14.75 -11.36 30.43
N ALA A 456 -15.22 -10.86 29.29
CA ALA A 456 -16.42 -10.05 29.19
C ALA A 456 -17.69 -10.88 29.34
N LYS A 457 -18.77 -10.27 29.87
CA LYS A 457 -20.07 -10.89 29.97
C LYS A 457 -20.99 -10.40 28.86
N TYR A 458 -21.45 -11.29 28.00
CA TYR A 458 -22.34 -10.92 26.91
C TYR A 458 -23.43 -11.94 26.62
N ALA A 459 -24.40 -11.53 25.81
CA ALA A 459 -25.31 -12.41 25.07
C ALA A 459 -25.20 -12.08 23.58
N TYR A 460 -25.38 -13.06 22.71
CA TYR A 460 -25.14 -12.89 21.26
C TYR A 460 -26.37 -13.22 20.42
N ALA A 461 -26.57 -12.44 19.36
CA ALA A 461 -27.46 -12.73 18.25
C ALA A 461 -26.82 -12.33 16.92
N GLU A 462 -26.81 -13.20 15.94
CA GLU A 462 -26.34 -12.91 14.58
C GLU A 462 -27.14 -11.76 13.93
N GLY A 463 -28.46 -11.73 14.14
CA GLY A 463 -29.37 -10.77 13.52
C GLY A 463 -29.71 -11.15 12.08
N ALA A 464 -28.75 -11.01 11.17
CA ALA A 464 -28.87 -11.44 9.78
C ALA A 464 -27.52 -11.93 9.27
N LYS A 465 -27.52 -12.98 8.47
CA LYS A 465 -26.35 -13.38 7.70
C LYS A 465 -25.94 -12.26 6.76
N LEU A 466 -24.66 -12.08 6.56
CA LEU A 466 -24.13 -11.06 5.63
C LEU A 466 -24.17 -11.57 4.18
N VAL A 467 -23.66 -12.79 3.95
CA VAL A 467 -23.61 -13.45 2.63
C VAL A 467 -24.36 -14.77 2.65
N THR A 468 -24.90 -15.18 1.51
CA THR A 468 -25.76 -16.39 1.38
C THR A 468 -25.24 -17.41 0.37
N GLY A 469 -24.27 -17.04 -0.47
CA GLY A 469 -23.67 -17.92 -1.46
C GLY A 469 -22.30 -18.46 -1.05
N PRO A 470 -21.66 -19.26 -1.92
CA PRO A 470 -20.27 -19.62 -1.76
C PRO A 470 -19.38 -18.38 -1.80
N VAL A 471 -18.31 -18.41 -1.02
CA VAL A 471 -17.32 -17.33 -0.92
C VAL A 471 -15.99 -17.82 -1.48
N ALA A 472 -15.47 -17.13 -2.51
CA ALA A 472 -14.14 -17.38 -3.05
C ALA A 472 -13.52 -16.07 -3.53
N PHE A 473 -12.18 -16.03 -3.60
CA PHE A 473 -11.42 -14.85 -4.01
C PHE A 473 -11.82 -14.33 -5.40
N ASN A 474 -12.08 -15.23 -6.33
CA ASN A 474 -12.44 -14.93 -7.74
C ASN A 474 -13.94 -14.99 -8.05
N SER A 475 -14.80 -14.95 -7.03
CA SER A 475 -16.27 -15.03 -7.19
C SER A 475 -16.96 -13.78 -6.66
N GLU A 476 -18.06 -13.40 -7.30
CA GLU A 476 -18.96 -12.38 -6.78
C GLU A 476 -19.61 -12.85 -5.46
N LEU A 477 -19.72 -11.93 -4.51
CA LEU A 477 -20.42 -12.20 -3.24
C LEU A 477 -21.93 -11.99 -3.40
N VAL A 478 -22.72 -12.92 -2.86
CA VAL A 478 -24.17 -12.80 -2.81
C VAL A 478 -24.61 -12.36 -1.41
N PHE A 479 -25.03 -11.10 -1.29
CA PHE A 479 -25.46 -10.52 -0.02
C PHE A 479 -26.88 -10.92 0.32
N ASN A 480 -27.13 -11.12 1.61
CA ASN A 480 -28.48 -11.33 2.14
C ASN A 480 -29.28 -10.02 2.09
N THR A 481 -30.32 -9.99 1.29
CA THR A 481 -31.25 -8.85 1.17
C THR A 481 -32.69 -9.19 1.58
N THR A 482 -32.95 -10.46 1.97
CA THR A 482 -34.32 -10.95 2.20
C THR A 482 -34.54 -11.69 3.50
N ASP A 483 -33.59 -12.46 4.01
CA ASP A 483 -33.76 -13.27 5.22
C ASP A 483 -33.56 -12.45 6.49
N ARG A 484 -34.67 -12.14 7.16
CA ARG A 484 -34.76 -11.42 8.44
C ARG A 484 -35.08 -12.32 9.62
N SER A 485 -34.95 -13.64 9.47
CA SER A 485 -35.35 -14.63 10.49
C SER A 485 -34.68 -14.39 11.86
N GLY A 486 -33.49 -13.85 11.91
CA GLY A 486 -32.76 -13.54 13.14
C GLY A 486 -33.10 -12.20 13.79
N PHE A 487 -33.85 -11.29 13.10
CA PHE A 487 -34.16 -9.94 13.62
C PHE A 487 -34.92 -9.99 14.95
N SER A 488 -35.95 -10.82 15.06
CA SER A 488 -36.78 -10.89 16.27
C SER A 488 -35.93 -11.21 17.51
N LYS A 489 -34.99 -12.15 17.42
CA LYS A 489 -34.10 -12.52 18.52
C LYS A 489 -33.16 -11.34 18.86
N ALA A 490 -32.58 -10.72 17.87
CA ALA A 490 -31.64 -9.57 18.03
C ALA A 490 -32.34 -8.39 18.73
N VAL A 491 -33.51 -7.99 18.23
CA VAL A 491 -34.32 -6.88 18.79
C VAL A 491 -34.81 -7.22 20.24
N ALA A 492 -35.22 -8.45 20.50
CA ALA A 492 -35.62 -8.86 21.86
C ALA A 492 -34.46 -8.78 22.87
N LEU A 493 -33.25 -9.21 22.47
CA LEU A 493 -32.08 -9.08 23.32
C LEU A 493 -31.69 -7.61 23.52
N ALA A 494 -31.70 -6.81 22.45
CA ALA A 494 -31.38 -5.39 22.51
C ALA A 494 -32.32 -4.61 23.45
N LYS A 495 -33.62 -4.92 23.44
CA LYS A 495 -34.62 -4.27 24.30
C LYS A 495 -34.34 -4.46 25.80
N SER A 496 -33.72 -5.58 26.18
CA SER A 496 -33.38 -5.88 27.57
C SER A 496 -31.96 -5.48 27.97
N ALA A 497 -31.14 -5.01 27.03
CA ALA A 497 -29.75 -4.69 27.27
C ALA A 497 -29.53 -3.32 27.88
N GLY A 498 -28.54 -3.18 28.77
CA GLY A 498 -28.03 -1.88 29.18
C GLY A 498 -27.22 -1.19 28.07
N THR A 499 -26.42 -1.96 27.35
CA THR A 499 -25.63 -1.52 26.19
C THR A 499 -25.61 -2.63 25.13
N VAL A 500 -25.74 -2.21 23.88
CA VAL A 500 -25.62 -3.09 22.70
C VAL A 500 -24.32 -2.77 21.95
N VAL A 501 -23.56 -3.79 21.62
CA VAL A 501 -22.40 -3.70 20.72
C VAL A 501 -22.82 -4.31 19.38
N MET A 502 -22.85 -3.52 18.32
CA MET A 502 -23.17 -4.00 16.97
C MET A 502 -21.90 -4.10 16.14
N VAL A 503 -21.59 -5.30 15.64
CA VAL A 503 -20.41 -5.55 14.78
C VAL A 503 -20.91 -5.71 13.36
N LEU A 504 -20.75 -4.65 12.58
CA LEU A 504 -21.28 -4.50 11.22
C LEU A 504 -20.18 -4.03 10.27
N GLY A 505 -20.42 -4.17 8.96
CA GLY A 505 -19.44 -3.68 7.96
C GLY A 505 -19.42 -4.56 6.72
N GLU A 506 -18.25 -4.69 6.11
CA GLU A 506 -18.01 -5.43 4.87
C GLU A 506 -17.47 -6.85 5.16
N HIS A 507 -17.82 -7.79 4.29
CA HIS A 507 -17.12 -9.08 4.22
C HIS A 507 -15.66 -8.86 3.80
N GLY A 508 -14.70 -9.64 4.31
CA GLY A 508 -13.27 -9.49 4.00
C GLY A 508 -12.92 -9.46 2.52
N LEU A 509 -13.68 -10.19 1.68
CA LEU A 509 -13.51 -10.16 0.21
C LEU A 509 -14.42 -9.14 -0.50
N GLN A 510 -15.03 -8.19 0.20
CA GLN A 510 -15.84 -7.13 -0.42
C GLN A 510 -14.98 -5.94 -0.85
N THR A 511 -13.74 -5.88 -0.41
CA THR A 511 -12.68 -4.98 -0.87
C THR A 511 -11.53 -5.76 -1.48
N GLY A 512 -10.63 -5.08 -2.17
CA GLY A 512 -9.53 -5.66 -2.95
C GLY A 512 -9.77 -5.50 -4.45
N GLU A 513 -9.00 -6.21 -5.23
CA GLU A 513 -9.02 -6.13 -6.68
C GLU A 513 -10.35 -6.61 -7.29
N GLY A 514 -10.84 -5.86 -8.29
CA GLY A 514 -12.12 -6.11 -8.94
C GLY A 514 -13.36 -5.81 -8.07
N ARG A 515 -13.20 -5.16 -6.89
CA ARG A 515 -14.26 -4.94 -5.90
C ARG A 515 -14.75 -3.49 -5.82
N SER A 516 -14.88 -2.82 -6.95
CA SER A 516 -15.46 -1.47 -7.02
C SER A 516 -16.96 -1.47 -6.68
N ARG A 517 -17.41 -0.44 -5.96
CA ARG A 517 -18.82 -0.31 -5.52
C ARG A 517 -19.36 1.08 -5.83
N THR A 518 -20.62 1.18 -6.22
CA THR A 518 -21.35 2.44 -6.38
C THR A 518 -22.09 2.85 -5.12
N GLU A 519 -22.41 1.93 -4.21
CA GLU A 519 -23.02 2.19 -2.92
C GLU A 519 -22.02 1.88 -1.81
N LEU A 520 -21.76 2.87 -0.95
CA LEU A 520 -20.78 2.77 0.15
C LEU A 520 -21.43 2.63 1.53
N GLY A 521 -22.72 2.30 1.59
CA GLY A 521 -23.43 2.00 2.84
C GLY A 521 -23.12 0.58 3.35
N LEU A 522 -23.66 0.26 4.52
CA LEU A 522 -23.62 -1.08 5.11
C LEU A 522 -24.30 -2.06 4.17
N PRO A 523 -23.63 -3.16 3.76
CA PRO A 523 -24.17 -4.10 2.78
C PRO A 523 -25.30 -4.98 3.35
N GLY A 524 -26.16 -5.46 2.45
CA GLY A 524 -27.26 -6.36 2.80
C GLY A 524 -28.29 -5.74 3.72
N LEU A 525 -28.71 -6.48 4.76
CA LEU A 525 -29.73 -6.05 5.72
C LEU A 525 -29.17 -5.33 6.97
N GLN A 526 -27.89 -5.00 7.00
CA GLN A 526 -27.23 -4.50 8.20
C GLN A 526 -27.76 -3.10 8.62
N GLN A 527 -28.03 -2.21 7.68
CA GLN A 527 -28.61 -0.90 7.99
C GLN A 527 -30.01 -1.07 8.61
N GLU A 528 -30.86 -1.90 8.02
CA GLU A 528 -32.20 -2.19 8.54
C GLU A 528 -32.15 -2.83 9.94
N LEU A 529 -31.20 -3.74 10.18
CA LEU A 529 -30.98 -4.33 11.50
C LEU A 529 -30.56 -3.28 12.54
N LEU A 530 -29.65 -2.39 12.19
CA LEU A 530 -29.17 -1.29 13.04
C LEU A 530 -30.32 -0.38 13.43
N GLU A 531 -31.17 0.03 12.49
CA GLU A 531 -32.34 0.87 12.72
C GLU A 531 -33.40 0.19 13.63
N ASN A 532 -33.66 -1.11 13.41
CA ASN A 532 -34.58 -1.88 14.26
C ASN A 532 -34.06 -2.03 15.70
N VAL A 533 -32.76 -2.22 15.89
CA VAL A 533 -32.12 -2.26 17.21
C VAL A 533 -32.18 -0.89 17.86
N TYR A 534 -31.86 0.19 17.11
CA TYR A 534 -31.92 1.57 17.59
C TYR A 534 -33.34 1.99 18.02
N ALA A 535 -34.38 1.48 17.36
CA ALA A 535 -35.76 1.76 17.71
C ALA A 535 -36.12 1.32 19.16
N VAL A 536 -35.47 0.26 19.69
CA VAL A 536 -35.73 -0.28 21.02
C VAL A 536 -34.64 0.02 22.05
N ASN A 537 -33.42 0.36 21.63
CA ASN A 537 -32.30 0.70 22.50
C ASN A 537 -31.40 1.75 21.83
N LYS A 538 -31.20 2.88 22.50
CA LYS A 538 -30.37 4.00 21.98
C LYS A 538 -28.90 3.89 22.42
N ASN A 539 -28.60 3.03 23.39
CA ASN A 539 -27.25 2.90 23.93
C ASN A 539 -26.47 1.85 23.14
N ILE A 540 -26.04 2.24 21.95
CA ILE A 540 -25.37 1.37 20.97
C ILE A 540 -23.92 1.82 20.81
N VAL A 541 -23.00 0.86 20.79
CA VAL A 541 -21.64 0.95 20.31
C VAL A 541 -21.57 0.25 18.95
N LEU A 542 -21.34 1.00 17.88
CA LEU A 542 -21.13 0.44 16.54
C LEU A 542 -19.64 0.17 16.32
N VAL A 543 -19.31 -1.08 16.07
CA VAL A 543 -17.98 -1.55 15.68
C VAL A 543 -18.03 -1.86 14.19
N LEU A 544 -17.32 -1.04 13.41
CA LEU A 544 -17.26 -1.17 11.96
C LEU A 544 -16.06 -2.02 11.54
N MET A 545 -16.31 -3.05 10.76
CA MET A 545 -15.31 -3.93 10.17
C MET A 545 -15.40 -3.82 8.65
N ASN A 546 -14.50 -3.08 8.01
CA ASN A 546 -14.55 -2.78 6.58
C ASN A 546 -13.17 -2.48 5.99
N GLY A 547 -13.07 -2.48 4.67
CA GLY A 547 -11.79 -2.23 3.98
C GLY A 547 -11.72 -0.90 3.23
N ARG A 548 -12.72 -0.02 3.38
CA ARG A 548 -12.80 1.30 2.73
C ARG A 548 -13.64 2.28 3.55
N PRO A 549 -13.51 3.60 3.35
CA PRO A 549 -14.45 4.56 3.93
C PRO A 549 -15.90 4.29 3.49
N LEU A 550 -16.82 4.20 4.46
CA LEU A 550 -18.24 4.00 4.24
C LEU A 550 -19.02 5.31 4.37
N THR A 551 -20.24 5.36 3.81
CA THR A 551 -21.19 6.45 4.05
C THR A 551 -21.97 6.13 5.33
N LEU A 552 -21.71 6.91 6.40
CA LEU A 552 -22.20 6.65 7.76
C LEU A 552 -23.11 7.74 8.30
N THR A 553 -23.66 8.62 7.45
CA THR A 553 -24.40 9.81 7.90
C THR A 553 -25.52 9.48 8.90
N TRP A 554 -26.33 8.45 8.62
CA TRP A 554 -27.36 8.02 9.56
C TRP A 554 -26.77 7.51 10.90
N ALA A 555 -25.71 6.73 10.84
CA ALA A 555 -25.05 6.22 12.06
C ALA A 555 -24.43 7.36 12.87
N ASP A 556 -23.79 8.33 12.21
CA ASP A 556 -23.23 9.52 12.88
C ASP A 556 -24.32 10.35 13.58
N GLU A 557 -25.49 10.51 12.98
CA GLU A 557 -26.61 11.27 13.56
C GLU A 557 -27.26 10.56 14.76
N HIS A 558 -27.27 9.22 14.79
CA HIS A 558 -28.09 8.46 15.71
C HIS A 558 -27.31 7.64 16.74
N ILE A 559 -26.13 7.13 16.38
CA ILE A 559 -25.37 6.21 17.22
C ILE A 559 -24.39 7.00 18.09
N PRO A 560 -24.40 6.82 19.40
CA PRO A 560 -23.58 7.62 20.32
C PRO A 560 -22.11 7.22 20.36
N ALA A 561 -21.73 5.99 19.98
CA ALA A 561 -20.33 5.55 19.94
C ALA A 561 -20.04 4.71 18.70
N ILE A 562 -18.99 5.08 17.95
CA ILE A 562 -18.59 4.44 16.69
C ILE A 562 -17.07 4.20 16.71
N LEU A 563 -16.68 2.94 16.53
CA LEU A 563 -15.31 2.50 16.34
C LEU A 563 -15.14 2.04 14.88
N GLU A 564 -14.20 2.62 14.16
CA GLU A 564 -13.71 2.10 12.89
C GLU A 564 -12.57 1.13 13.19
N THR A 565 -12.82 -0.15 12.96
CA THR A 565 -11.85 -1.19 13.28
C THR A 565 -11.23 -1.83 12.04
N TRP A 566 -11.70 -1.47 10.83
CA TRP A 566 -11.17 -2.03 9.60
C TRP A 566 -11.22 -3.58 9.59
N HIS A 567 -10.43 -4.21 8.72
CA HIS A 567 -10.03 -5.62 8.80
C HIS A 567 -8.67 -5.69 9.50
N LEU A 568 -8.65 -6.10 10.79
CA LEU A 568 -7.46 -6.01 11.66
C LEU A 568 -6.55 -7.25 11.64
N GLY A 569 -6.80 -8.22 10.76
CA GLY A 569 -5.97 -9.42 10.65
C GLY A 569 -6.19 -10.44 11.77
N SER A 570 -5.16 -11.24 12.03
CA SER A 570 -5.21 -12.42 12.93
C SER A 570 -5.67 -12.11 14.35
N GLN A 571 -5.36 -10.92 14.89
CA GLN A 571 -5.63 -10.54 16.27
C GLN A 571 -6.81 -9.58 16.44
N SER A 572 -7.70 -9.51 15.45
CA SER A 572 -8.82 -8.56 15.36
C SER A 572 -9.68 -8.54 16.63
N GLY A 573 -10.21 -9.68 17.04
CA GLY A 573 -11.11 -9.77 18.21
C GLY A 573 -10.44 -9.34 19.51
N ASN A 574 -9.16 -9.69 19.70
CA ASN A 574 -8.39 -9.28 20.88
C ASN A 574 -8.21 -7.76 20.92
N ALA A 575 -7.86 -7.11 19.80
CA ALA A 575 -7.70 -5.67 19.72
C ALA A 575 -9.02 -4.93 19.98
N ILE A 576 -10.13 -5.41 19.38
CA ILE A 576 -11.47 -4.85 19.57
C ILE A 576 -11.93 -4.99 21.01
N ALA A 577 -11.82 -6.17 21.62
CA ALA A 577 -12.21 -6.37 23.02
C ALA A 577 -11.44 -5.49 23.98
N GLN A 578 -10.11 -5.39 23.82
CA GLN A 578 -9.25 -4.51 24.63
C GLN A 578 -9.63 -3.04 24.49
N THR A 579 -9.99 -2.60 23.28
CA THR A 579 -10.45 -1.23 23.04
C THR A 579 -11.81 -0.97 23.66
N LEU A 580 -12.79 -1.86 23.45
CA LEU A 580 -14.13 -1.71 24.04
C LEU A 580 -14.09 -1.53 25.56
N TYR A 581 -13.19 -2.21 26.26
CA TYR A 581 -13.09 -2.19 27.73
C TYR A 581 -11.93 -1.31 28.25
N GLY A 582 -11.27 -0.53 27.40
CA GLY A 582 -10.28 0.48 27.81
C GLY A 582 -8.92 -0.07 28.22
N ALA A 583 -8.62 -1.35 27.96
CA ALA A 583 -7.26 -1.89 28.08
C ALA A 583 -6.36 -1.39 26.94
N ASN A 584 -6.95 -1.03 25.82
CA ASN A 584 -6.36 -0.22 24.76
C ASN A 584 -7.05 1.15 24.71
N ASN A 585 -6.27 2.23 24.71
CA ASN A 585 -6.76 3.59 24.47
C ASN A 585 -6.59 3.89 22.97
N PRO A 586 -7.67 4.08 22.19
CA PRO A 586 -7.55 4.27 20.74
C PRO A 586 -6.72 5.52 20.41
N SER A 587 -5.83 5.38 19.45
CA SER A 587 -4.92 6.43 18.99
C SER A 587 -4.84 6.53 17.47
N GLY A 588 -5.59 5.69 16.75
CA GLY A 588 -5.63 5.70 15.29
C GLY A 588 -6.22 6.98 14.72
N LYS A 589 -5.74 7.38 13.56
CA LYS A 589 -6.21 8.56 12.80
C LYS A 589 -6.53 8.13 11.36
N LEU A 590 -7.62 8.65 10.81
CA LEU A 590 -8.07 8.27 9.46
C LEU A 590 -7.02 8.61 8.39
N PRO A 591 -6.59 7.66 7.57
CA PRO A 591 -5.69 7.89 6.43
C PRO A 591 -6.44 8.32 5.16
N MET A 592 -7.78 8.33 5.22
CA MET A 592 -8.65 8.69 4.12
C MET A 592 -9.95 9.32 4.64
N SER A 593 -10.41 10.37 3.96
CA SER A 593 -11.66 11.07 4.27
C SER A 593 -12.90 10.19 4.06
N PHE A 594 -13.85 10.23 4.99
CA PHE A 594 -15.13 9.51 4.90
C PHE A 594 -16.19 10.40 4.24
N PRO A 595 -16.81 9.99 3.12
CA PRO A 595 -17.83 10.78 2.45
C PRO A 595 -19.16 10.79 3.23
N ARG A 596 -19.93 11.88 3.14
CA ARG A 596 -21.32 11.90 3.60
C ARG A 596 -22.23 11.13 2.66
N ARG A 597 -21.98 11.25 1.38
CA ARG A 597 -22.71 10.63 0.27
C ARG A 597 -21.75 10.16 -0.80
N VAL A 598 -22.08 9.08 -1.51
CA VAL A 598 -21.26 8.55 -2.60
C VAL A 598 -21.03 9.59 -3.72
N GLY A 599 -22.00 10.47 -3.96
CA GLY A 599 -21.86 11.55 -4.95
C GLY A 599 -20.75 12.56 -4.68
N GLN A 600 -20.13 12.55 -3.49
CA GLN A 600 -18.96 13.39 -3.18
C GLN A 600 -17.64 12.73 -3.64
N CYS A 601 -17.63 11.42 -3.94
CA CYS A 601 -16.41 10.73 -4.35
C CYS A 601 -15.97 11.12 -5.76
N PRO A 602 -14.68 11.45 -5.95
CA PRO A 602 -13.59 11.45 -4.96
C PRO A 602 -13.68 12.65 -3.99
N ILE A 603 -13.40 12.42 -2.68
CA ILE A 603 -13.30 13.45 -1.67
C ILE A 603 -12.00 13.30 -0.87
N TYR A 604 -11.25 14.37 -0.69
CA TYR A 604 -9.94 14.37 -0.04
C TYR A 604 -9.63 15.77 0.53
N TYR A 605 -8.79 15.82 1.57
CA TYR A 605 -8.53 17.05 2.32
C TYR A 605 -7.66 18.08 1.57
N ASN A 606 -6.72 17.61 0.72
CA ASN A 606 -5.73 18.42 0.03
C ASN A 606 -6.19 18.85 -1.39
N HIS A 607 -7.47 19.17 -1.51
CA HIS A 607 -8.03 19.66 -2.77
C HIS A 607 -7.55 21.07 -3.11
N LEU A 608 -7.61 21.44 -4.39
CA LEU A 608 -7.37 22.81 -4.82
C LEU A 608 -8.55 23.70 -4.41
N ASN A 609 -8.26 24.98 -4.16
CA ASN A 609 -9.34 25.95 -3.96
C ASN A 609 -10.07 26.23 -5.27
N THR A 610 -11.35 26.55 -5.20
CA THR A 610 -12.14 26.93 -6.37
C THR A 610 -12.07 28.45 -6.60
N GLY A 611 -12.42 28.90 -7.80
CA GLY A 611 -12.54 30.34 -8.09
C GLY A 611 -13.70 31.03 -7.36
N ARG A 612 -14.62 30.23 -6.80
CA ARG A 612 -15.77 30.72 -6.00
C ARG A 612 -15.91 29.86 -4.74
N PRO A 613 -15.00 30.00 -3.78
CA PRO A 613 -15.12 29.28 -2.51
C PRO A 613 -16.31 29.80 -1.72
N GLY A 614 -16.98 28.93 -1.02
CA GLY A 614 -18.12 29.29 -0.17
C GLY A 614 -17.84 29.04 1.31
N PRO A 615 -18.85 29.21 2.14
CA PRO A 615 -20.23 29.59 1.79
C PRO A 615 -20.39 31.07 1.40
N ASN A 616 -21.37 31.36 0.51
CA ASN A 616 -21.71 32.71 0.06
C ASN A 616 -23.22 32.98 0.28
N THR A 617 -23.61 34.23 0.18
CA THR A 617 -25.01 34.65 0.36
C THR A 617 -25.91 34.33 -0.82
N ASP A 618 -25.37 34.04 -1.97
CA ASP A 618 -26.06 33.62 -3.19
C ASP A 618 -25.65 32.23 -3.64
N VAL A 619 -26.30 31.68 -4.67
CA VAL A 619 -26.06 30.31 -5.17
C VAL A 619 -24.81 30.19 -6.03
N PHE A 620 -24.11 31.29 -6.36
CA PHE A 620 -23.00 31.30 -7.33
C PHE A 620 -21.63 30.97 -6.68
N TRP A 621 -21.57 29.87 -5.92
CA TRP A 621 -20.32 29.30 -5.39
C TRP A 621 -20.25 27.80 -5.63
N SER A 622 -19.06 27.23 -5.50
CA SER A 622 -18.83 25.81 -5.77
C SER A 622 -19.35 24.94 -4.62
N HIS A 623 -20.52 24.32 -4.79
CA HIS A 623 -21.14 23.50 -3.75
C HIS A 623 -22.14 22.48 -4.33
N TYR A 624 -22.49 21.51 -3.50
CA TYR A 624 -23.65 20.66 -3.69
C TYR A 624 -24.86 21.31 -3.03
N MET A 625 -26.05 21.21 -3.66
CA MET A 625 -27.28 21.82 -3.14
C MET A 625 -27.87 21.03 -1.98
N ASP A 626 -27.53 19.75 -1.83
CA ASP A 626 -28.18 18.78 -0.93
C ASP A 626 -27.26 18.19 0.14
N VAL A 627 -25.96 18.47 0.08
CA VAL A 627 -24.98 17.99 1.03
C VAL A 627 -23.85 19.00 1.23
N ALA A 628 -23.28 19.06 2.44
CA ALA A 628 -22.11 19.89 2.70
C ALA A 628 -20.88 19.45 1.88
N ASN A 629 -20.06 20.41 1.46
CA ASN A 629 -18.83 20.11 0.71
C ASN A 629 -17.78 19.33 1.54
N THR A 630 -17.85 19.39 2.87
CA THR A 630 -16.91 18.72 3.76
C THR A 630 -17.19 17.21 3.86
N PRO A 631 -16.17 16.38 4.09
CA PRO A 631 -16.37 14.98 4.43
C PRO A 631 -17.17 14.81 5.73
N LEU A 632 -17.66 13.61 6.01
CA LEU A 632 -18.26 13.28 7.31
C LEU A 632 -17.19 13.25 8.40
N TYR A 633 -16.09 12.50 8.13
CA TYR A 633 -14.89 12.50 8.94
C TYR A 633 -13.69 12.83 8.06
N PRO A 634 -12.91 13.87 8.42
CA PRO A 634 -11.80 14.31 7.59
C PRO A 634 -10.56 13.44 7.77
N PHE A 635 -9.61 13.54 6.84
CA PHE A 635 -8.28 12.98 6.96
C PHE A 635 -7.59 13.37 8.28
N GLY A 636 -6.90 12.46 8.90
CA GLY A 636 -6.20 12.65 10.18
C GLY A 636 -7.13 12.63 11.41
N TYR A 637 -8.44 12.52 11.25
CA TYR A 637 -9.40 12.49 12.35
C TYR A 637 -9.36 11.18 13.13
N GLY A 638 -9.48 11.28 14.45
CA GLY A 638 -9.63 10.16 15.36
C GLY A 638 -9.59 10.67 16.80
N LEU A 639 -10.52 10.20 17.62
CA LEU A 639 -10.64 10.51 19.03
C LEU A 639 -9.82 9.52 19.88
N SER A 640 -9.64 9.88 21.15
CA SER A 640 -9.04 9.05 22.18
C SER A 640 -9.92 9.04 23.44
N TYR A 641 -9.73 8.09 24.34
CA TYR A 641 -10.31 8.18 25.68
C TYR A 641 -9.61 9.24 26.53
N SER A 642 -8.41 9.69 26.11
CA SER A 642 -7.69 10.81 26.68
C SER A 642 -8.00 12.12 25.95
N GLY A 643 -7.96 13.24 26.66
CA GLY A 643 -8.05 14.59 26.10
C GLY A 643 -6.69 15.20 25.86
N PHE A 644 -6.51 15.90 24.74
CA PHE A 644 -5.26 16.59 24.42
C PHE A 644 -5.54 18.06 24.06
N ASP A 645 -4.83 18.97 24.75
CA ASP A 645 -4.89 20.42 24.50
C ASP A 645 -3.60 20.87 23.80
N TYR A 646 -3.78 21.69 22.76
CA TYR A 646 -2.70 22.28 21.97
C TYR A 646 -2.58 23.76 22.31
N SER A 647 -1.36 24.24 22.55
CA SER A 647 -1.10 25.64 22.93
C SER A 647 0.31 26.08 22.48
N GLY A 648 0.51 27.41 22.47
CA GLY A 648 1.84 27.99 22.28
C GLY A 648 2.46 27.70 20.91
N LEU A 649 1.65 27.70 19.83
CA LEU A 649 2.19 27.58 18.47
C LEU A 649 3.18 28.72 18.20
N GLN A 650 4.37 28.36 17.76
CA GLN A 650 5.42 29.29 17.35
C GLN A 650 5.93 28.89 15.96
N VAL A 651 6.11 29.91 15.10
CA VAL A 651 6.68 29.76 13.77
C VAL A 651 7.90 30.68 13.71
N ASP A 652 9.09 30.11 13.53
CA ASP A 652 10.35 30.83 13.38
C ASP A 652 10.89 30.62 11.98
N ALA A 653 10.77 31.66 11.15
CA ALA A 653 11.26 31.73 9.76
C ALA A 653 12.51 32.59 9.63
N SER A 654 13.24 32.84 10.71
CA SER A 654 14.49 33.62 10.69
C SER A 654 15.57 32.98 9.80
N ASP A 655 15.56 31.64 9.68
CA ASP A 655 16.32 30.91 8.65
C ASP A 655 15.36 30.40 7.56
N PRO A 656 15.39 31.00 6.35
CA PRO A 656 14.51 30.58 5.26
C PRO A 656 14.79 29.17 4.73
N LYS A 657 15.93 28.57 5.10
CA LYS A 657 16.28 27.18 4.72
C LYS A 657 15.76 26.15 5.72
N ALA A 658 15.31 26.58 6.90
CA ALA A 658 14.91 25.70 7.99
C ALA A 658 13.86 26.37 8.88
N VAL A 659 12.65 26.61 8.35
CA VAL A 659 11.54 27.20 9.12
C VAL A 659 11.13 26.24 10.22
N LYS A 660 11.22 26.68 11.48
CA LYS A 660 10.91 25.88 12.64
C LYS A 660 9.47 26.16 13.10
N VAL A 661 8.67 25.11 13.24
CA VAL A 661 7.31 25.14 13.77
C VAL A 661 7.27 24.34 15.07
N SER A 662 6.80 24.91 16.17
CA SER A 662 6.69 24.20 17.44
C SER A 662 5.35 24.49 18.13
N VAL A 663 4.88 23.47 18.89
CA VAL A 663 3.61 23.52 19.64
C VAL A 663 3.78 22.74 20.94
N THR A 664 3.10 23.15 22.00
CA THR A 664 3.02 22.39 23.25
C THR A 664 1.70 21.62 23.28
N VAL A 665 1.79 20.30 23.50
CA VAL A 665 0.63 19.40 23.63
C VAL A 665 0.59 18.87 25.06
N LYS A 666 -0.59 18.93 25.69
CA LYS A 666 -0.81 18.47 27.06
C LYS A 666 -1.92 17.42 27.08
N ASN A 667 -1.69 16.29 27.72
CA ASN A 667 -2.72 15.35 28.11
C ASN A 667 -3.50 15.93 29.30
N THR A 668 -4.78 16.26 29.10
CA THR A 668 -5.64 16.89 30.13
C THR A 668 -6.47 15.89 30.90
N SER A 669 -6.37 14.59 30.59
CA SER A 669 -7.11 13.52 31.24
C SER A 669 -6.31 12.87 32.38
N ASP A 670 -6.96 11.97 33.10
CA ASP A 670 -6.39 11.12 34.16
C ASP A 670 -5.85 9.77 33.63
N ARG A 671 -5.81 9.61 32.30
CA ARG A 671 -5.37 8.40 31.60
C ARG A 671 -4.24 8.71 30.65
N ASP A 672 -3.24 7.81 30.60
CA ASP A 672 -2.18 7.86 29.59
C ASP A 672 -2.78 7.65 28.19
N GLY A 673 -2.23 8.35 27.19
CA GLY A 673 -2.70 8.23 25.81
C GLY A 673 -1.66 8.60 24.78
N GLU A 674 -1.73 7.93 23.63
CA GLU A 674 -0.95 8.31 22.46
C GLU A 674 -1.68 9.40 21.68
N GLU A 675 -0.93 10.38 21.19
CA GLU A 675 -1.42 11.41 20.29
C GLU A 675 -0.56 11.47 19.03
N VAL A 676 -1.18 11.93 17.93
CA VAL A 676 -0.54 12.21 16.64
C VAL A 676 -0.68 13.70 16.36
N THR A 677 0.38 14.45 16.58
CA THR A 677 0.44 15.86 16.18
C THR A 677 0.74 15.95 14.70
N GLN A 678 -0.11 16.67 13.95
CA GLN A 678 -0.06 16.78 12.49
C GLN A 678 0.23 18.23 12.11
N LEU A 679 1.22 18.45 11.22
CA LEU A 679 1.58 19.75 10.66
C LEU A 679 1.11 19.83 9.22
N TYR A 680 0.32 20.86 8.94
CA TYR A 680 -0.16 21.20 7.60
C TYR A 680 0.34 22.58 7.19
N ILE A 681 0.62 22.76 5.91
CA ILE A 681 0.93 24.06 5.32
C ILE A 681 0.01 24.36 4.15
N ARG A 682 -0.07 25.63 3.79
CA ARG A 682 -0.65 26.12 2.55
C ARG A 682 0.25 27.19 1.99
N ASP A 683 0.72 27.01 0.78
CA ASP A 683 1.28 28.08 -0.03
C ASP A 683 0.12 28.90 -0.61
N ARG A 684 0.04 30.19 -0.24
CA ARG A 684 -1.12 31.03 -0.60
C ARG A 684 -1.13 31.39 -2.07
N PHE A 685 0.04 31.65 -2.63
CA PHE A 685 0.19 32.15 -4.01
C PHE A 685 1.45 31.57 -4.64
N ALA A 686 1.29 30.77 -5.66
CA ALA A 686 2.38 30.12 -6.39
C ALA A 686 2.14 30.20 -7.91
N SER A 687 3.13 29.81 -8.70
CA SER A 687 3.04 29.76 -10.17
C SER A 687 1.99 28.77 -10.69
N VAL A 688 1.56 27.81 -9.83
CA VAL A 688 0.40 26.93 -10.05
C VAL A 688 -0.50 26.95 -8.80
N ALA A 689 -1.80 26.71 -8.96
CA ALA A 689 -2.70 26.62 -7.82
C ALA A 689 -2.25 25.53 -6.85
N ARG A 690 -2.13 25.87 -5.55
CA ARG A 690 -1.72 24.96 -4.51
C ARG A 690 -2.92 24.42 -3.72
N PRO A 691 -2.82 23.23 -3.12
CA PRO A 691 -3.85 22.69 -2.25
C PRO A 691 -4.19 23.62 -1.07
N VAL A 692 -5.43 23.55 -0.62
CA VAL A 692 -5.88 24.32 0.56
C VAL A 692 -5.13 23.94 1.83
N LYS A 693 -4.57 22.73 1.87
CA LYS A 693 -3.69 22.20 2.93
C LYS A 693 -2.86 21.03 2.40
N GLU A 694 -1.67 20.88 2.92
CA GLU A 694 -0.77 19.75 2.62
C GLU A 694 -0.12 19.30 3.93
N LEU A 695 -0.22 18.00 4.27
CA LEU A 695 0.53 17.42 5.38
C LEU A 695 2.03 17.47 5.06
N LYS A 696 2.83 18.01 5.96
CA LYS A 696 4.29 18.12 5.82
C LYS A 696 5.06 17.64 7.04
N GLY A 697 4.36 17.17 8.06
CA GLY A 697 4.97 16.57 9.24
C GLY A 697 3.94 15.94 10.16
N PHE A 698 4.35 14.92 10.87
CA PHE A 698 3.60 14.39 12.01
C PHE A 698 4.55 13.73 13.01
N GLU A 699 4.12 13.65 14.27
CA GLU A 699 4.81 12.90 15.33
C GLU A 699 3.78 12.18 16.17
N LYS A 700 3.96 10.85 16.34
CA LYS A 700 3.19 10.01 17.26
C LYS A 700 3.99 9.78 18.53
N TYR A 701 3.36 9.99 19.68
CA TYR A 701 4.01 9.85 20.97
C TYR A 701 3.01 9.56 22.09
N MET A 702 3.51 8.93 23.16
CA MET A 702 2.77 8.71 24.40
C MET A 702 2.90 9.93 25.32
N LEU A 703 1.79 10.36 25.94
CA LEU A 703 1.76 11.29 27.07
C LEU A 703 1.08 10.64 28.26
N LYS A 704 1.74 10.70 29.42
CA LYS A 704 1.10 10.29 30.68
C LYS A 704 0.00 11.28 31.06
N ALA A 705 -0.88 10.85 31.96
CA ALA A 705 -1.91 11.72 32.54
C ALA A 705 -1.31 13.03 33.08
N GLY A 706 -1.80 14.17 32.59
CA GLY A 706 -1.32 15.50 32.98
C GLY A 706 0.01 15.96 32.35
N GLU A 707 0.73 15.10 31.61
CA GLU A 707 2.01 15.40 30.98
C GLU A 707 1.87 16.37 29.81
N SER A 708 2.89 17.21 29.61
CA SER A 708 3.03 18.11 28.48
C SER A 708 4.32 17.84 27.72
N LYS A 709 4.30 17.94 26.39
CA LYS A 709 5.47 17.80 25.51
C LYS A 709 5.46 18.90 24.47
N THR A 710 6.62 19.47 24.17
CA THR A 710 6.78 20.37 23.02
C THR A 710 7.21 19.54 21.80
N ILE A 711 6.42 19.65 20.73
CA ILE A 711 6.67 19.01 19.43
C ILE A 711 7.23 20.09 18.50
N SER A 712 8.24 19.72 17.70
CA SER A 712 8.87 20.64 16.76
C SER A 712 9.08 20.00 15.41
N PHE A 713 8.76 20.73 14.37
CA PHE A 713 8.97 20.35 12.96
C PHE A 713 9.92 21.35 12.30
N ILE A 714 10.62 20.89 11.27
CA ILE A 714 11.48 21.72 10.44
C ILE A 714 10.98 21.61 8.99
N LEU A 715 10.63 22.73 8.39
CA LEU A 715 10.26 22.83 6.99
C LEU A 715 11.45 23.33 6.20
N THR A 716 11.91 22.52 5.27
CA THR A 716 13.02 22.83 4.35
C THR A 716 12.49 23.02 2.93
N ALA A 717 13.38 23.23 1.98
CA ALA A 717 13.04 23.25 0.57
C ALA A 717 12.24 22.01 0.13
N LYS A 718 12.49 20.85 0.76
CA LYS A 718 11.79 19.59 0.48
C LYS A 718 10.30 19.66 0.82
N GLU A 719 9.95 20.24 1.98
CA GLU A 719 8.58 20.35 2.45
C GLU A 719 7.85 21.55 1.79
N LEU A 720 8.57 22.65 1.52
CA LEU A 720 8.01 23.89 0.99
C LEU A 720 7.90 23.90 -0.54
N GLY A 721 8.69 23.08 -1.23
CA GLY A 721 8.70 23.01 -2.68
C GLY A 721 7.57 22.16 -3.27
N PHE A 722 7.39 22.34 -4.57
CA PHE A 722 6.42 21.61 -5.39
C PHE A 722 6.93 21.47 -6.83
N TYR A 723 6.25 20.62 -7.61
CA TYR A 723 6.51 20.50 -9.05
C TYR A 723 5.55 21.40 -9.83
N ASP A 724 6.11 22.21 -10.72
CA ASP A 724 5.35 23.06 -11.64
C ASP A 724 4.72 22.25 -12.81
N ASN A 725 4.06 22.92 -13.75
CA ASN A 725 3.43 22.26 -14.91
C ASN A 725 4.44 21.74 -15.95
N ASP A 726 5.72 22.08 -15.84
CA ASP A 726 6.80 21.53 -16.66
C ASP A 726 7.49 20.33 -15.97
N GLY A 727 7.02 19.93 -14.77
CA GLY A 727 7.61 18.85 -13.98
C GLY A 727 8.93 19.23 -13.31
N ARG A 728 9.21 20.54 -13.12
CA ARG A 728 10.39 21.04 -12.42
C ARG A 728 10.06 21.26 -10.94
N PHE A 729 10.93 20.79 -10.06
CA PHE A 729 10.80 21.07 -8.63
C PHE A 729 11.26 22.51 -8.34
N VAL A 730 10.38 23.30 -7.74
CA VAL A 730 10.60 24.72 -7.44
C VAL A 730 10.24 25.02 -5.99
N VAL A 731 10.93 26.03 -5.42
CA VAL A 731 10.57 26.64 -4.13
C VAL A 731 10.39 28.15 -4.43
N GLU A 732 9.23 28.67 -4.17
CA GLU A 732 8.89 30.04 -4.49
C GLU A 732 8.77 30.88 -3.21
N PRO A 733 9.26 32.14 -3.22
CA PRO A 733 9.03 33.07 -2.11
C PRO A 733 7.56 33.42 -2.01
N GLY A 734 7.06 33.63 -0.78
CA GLY A 734 5.65 33.96 -0.58
C GLY A 734 5.17 33.72 0.83
N MET A 735 3.87 33.96 1.05
CA MET A 735 3.21 33.76 2.32
C MET A 735 2.68 32.32 2.42
N PHE A 736 2.98 31.70 3.55
CA PHE A 736 2.52 30.35 3.91
C PHE A 736 1.61 30.41 5.16
N ASP A 737 0.49 29.68 5.09
CA ASP A 737 -0.28 29.33 6.29
C ASP A 737 0.29 28.06 6.91
N VAL A 738 0.27 28.00 8.24
CA VAL A 738 0.64 26.83 9.03
C VAL A 738 -0.53 26.44 9.90
N MET A 739 -0.84 25.15 9.98
CA MET A 739 -1.79 24.60 10.94
C MET A 739 -1.15 23.39 11.64
N VAL A 740 -1.18 23.37 12.99
CA VAL A 740 -0.73 22.23 13.79
C VAL A 740 -1.87 21.76 14.68
N GLY A 741 -2.24 20.49 14.57
CA GLY A 741 -3.40 19.99 15.30
C GLY A 741 -3.60 18.48 15.23
N THR A 742 -4.85 18.07 15.51
CA THR A 742 -5.25 16.67 15.65
C THR A 742 -5.79 16.05 14.35
N SER A 743 -6.06 16.86 13.33
CA SER A 743 -6.64 16.43 12.04
C SER A 743 -6.49 17.54 11.01
N SER A 744 -6.85 17.25 9.74
CA SER A 744 -6.79 18.23 8.66
C SER A 744 -7.79 19.41 8.81
N ASP A 745 -8.75 19.34 9.70
CA ASP A 745 -9.77 20.39 9.92
C ASP A 745 -9.66 21.08 11.26
N LYS A 746 -8.83 20.58 12.20
CA LYS A 746 -8.75 21.13 13.56
C LYS A 746 -7.30 21.32 14.02
N GLY A 747 -6.91 22.55 14.30
CA GLY A 747 -5.57 22.89 14.81
C GLY A 747 -5.41 24.37 15.14
N LEU A 748 -4.26 24.70 15.72
CA LEU A 748 -3.77 26.07 15.87
C LEU A 748 -3.21 26.55 14.54
N THR A 749 -3.42 27.81 14.20
CA THR A 749 -2.97 28.41 12.94
C THR A 749 -1.95 29.51 13.16
N GLY A 750 -0.99 29.59 12.26
CA GLY A 750 0.03 30.63 12.16
C GLY A 750 0.37 30.90 10.70
N GLU A 751 1.29 31.81 10.48
CA GLU A 751 1.76 32.15 9.13
C GLU A 751 3.24 32.54 9.14
N PHE A 752 3.89 32.47 8.00
CA PHE A 752 5.24 32.98 7.79
C PHE A 752 5.42 33.41 6.33
N GLU A 753 6.40 34.29 6.12
CA GLU A 753 6.85 34.70 4.78
C GLU A 753 8.19 34.02 4.46
N LEU A 754 8.26 33.31 3.35
CA LEU A 754 9.49 32.79 2.76
C LEU A 754 10.05 33.85 1.81
N MET A 755 11.29 34.31 2.08
CA MET A 755 11.95 35.35 1.30
C MET A 755 12.87 34.77 0.21
#